data_0fe546be61598d340f03fa3fbc0cec36
#
_entry.id   0fe546be61598d340f03fa3fbc0cec36
#
_cell.length_a   1.000
_cell.length_b   1.000
_cell.length_c   1.000
_cell.angle_alpha   90.00
_cell.angle_beta   90.00
_cell.angle_gamma   90.00
#
_symmetry.space_group_name_H-M   'P 1'
#
loop_
_entity.id
_entity.type
_entity.pdbx_description
1 polymer ?
#
loop_
_entity_poly.entity_id
_entity_poly.type
_entity_poly.pdbx_seq_one_letter_code
_entity_poly.pdbx_strand_id
1 'polypeptide(L)'
;GDISDWHIYLETLEDRVDVQLRDMFSLPETVNNNKIAKDEILKEIYKKFTVSSMSLGALSEEAHQALAIAMNQIGGKSGSGEGGEDPKRYNTDKNSKIKQIASGRFGVTPDYLASAEEFQIKMAQGSKPGEGGQLPGFKVDKHIAKLRHTVEGVTLISPPPHHDIYSIEDLAQLIYDLKTFNPDNPVSVKLVSEPGVGTIAVGVAKAGADIITIAGSDGGTGASPWVSIKHAGSPWELGLSETHQALVKNNMRHKVLIEVDGGLRSAKDVIIGTILGADRFGFGTLPLLALGCKMVRQCHENTCPVGIATQDENLRAKFPGAPEQVVQLFNFIANDVISYLEKFNVDNIDDLLGRADLLGLKISDSNLSKSLHKILMNFSIEEKHPGFIRHSEGRLSRRITSEVIKSVENEQKSFIQYPIANEDRSIGARISGEITLKNLSTKIIQHPTTISLSGAAGQSFGAFIRDGINLKLTGNANDYVGKGMAGGSITIIPQGRKMKGAYHAAGNTILYGATGGQLFIAGTVGQRFGVRNSGAIGVVEGCSAHGAEYMTGGTLIVLGSIGFNFGAGMTGGKAIVLNTQKNFKQYISETAPEYKNLTDIDKLELKTLLEVHIEKTKSETAINILKKYDNWDNMFSVFGGIAEADNNVI
;
A
#
# COMPACT_ATOMS: atom_id res chain seq x y z
N GLY A 1 19.91 -16.55 -21.28
CA GLY A 1 19.48 -17.60 -22.18
C GLY A 1 19.21 -17.06 -23.57
N ASP A 2 19.40 -17.88 -24.57
CA ASP A 2 19.03 -17.56 -25.94
C ASP A 2 17.63 -18.12 -26.28
N ILE A 3 17.21 -18.01 -27.53
CA ILE A 3 15.91 -18.52 -27.98
C ILE A 3 15.79 -20.04 -27.87
N SER A 4 16.92 -20.78 -27.94
CA SER A 4 16.91 -22.24 -27.80
C SER A 4 16.63 -22.66 -26.36
N ASP A 5 17.19 -21.95 -25.38
CA ASP A 5 16.88 -22.16 -23.96
C ASP A 5 15.40 -21.88 -23.68
N TRP A 6 14.81 -20.88 -24.34
CA TRP A 6 13.39 -20.56 -24.22
C TRP A 6 12.51 -21.68 -24.79
N HIS A 7 12.84 -22.24 -25.95
CA HIS A 7 12.09 -23.37 -26.52
C HIS A 7 12.18 -24.62 -25.63
N ILE A 8 13.35 -24.97 -25.13
CA ILE A 8 13.52 -26.07 -24.16
C ILE A 8 12.67 -25.86 -22.92
N TYR A 9 12.63 -24.62 -22.42
CA TYR A 9 11.77 -24.28 -21.27
C TYR A 9 10.29 -24.50 -21.60
N LEU A 10 9.79 -24.08 -22.76
CA LEU A 10 8.41 -24.29 -23.19
C LEU A 10 8.08 -25.77 -23.33
N GLU A 11 8.94 -26.58 -23.95
CA GLU A 11 8.78 -28.04 -24.05
C GLU A 11 8.65 -28.67 -22.65
N THR A 12 9.52 -28.27 -21.71
CA THR A 12 9.41 -28.73 -20.30
C THR A 12 8.07 -28.35 -19.64
N LEU A 13 7.46 -27.23 -20.04
CA LEU A 13 6.13 -26.86 -19.56
C LEU A 13 5.01 -27.70 -20.17
N GLU A 14 5.12 -28.10 -21.43
CA GLU A 14 4.15 -28.91 -22.14
C GLU A 14 4.16 -30.39 -21.72
N ASP A 15 5.32 -30.92 -21.39
CA ASP A 15 5.51 -32.30 -20.93
C ASP A 15 5.00 -32.57 -19.52
N ARG A 16 4.57 -31.54 -18.79
CA ARG A 16 4.00 -31.70 -17.45
C ARG A 16 2.62 -32.35 -17.50
N VAL A 17 2.42 -33.31 -16.63
CA VAL A 17 1.11 -33.97 -16.46
C VAL A 17 0.27 -33.08 -15.51
N ASP A 18 -0.73 -32.40 -16.04
CA ASP A 18 -1.88 -31.74 -15.38
C ASP A 18 -1.64 -31.17 -13.97
N VAL A 19 -0.61 -30.36 -13.80
CA VAL A 19 -0.22 -29.81 -12.50
C VAL A 19 -0.96 -28.51 -12.16
N GLN A 20 -1.50 -27.81 -13.16
CA GLN A 20 -2.20 -26.53 -13.03
C GLN A 20 -3.56 -26.60 -13.72
N LEU A 21 -4.55 -25.83 -13.22
CA LEU A 21 -5.88 -25.81 -13.80
C LEU A 21 -5.87 -25.47 -15.31
N ARG A 22 -5.05 -24.49 -15.71
CA ARG A 22 -4.88 -24.07 -17.10
C ARG A 22 -4.29 -25.14 -18.04
N ASP A 23 -3.59 -26.13 -17.50
CA ASP A 23 -3.08 -27.26 -18.29
C ASP A 23 -4.20 -28.15 -18.79
N MET A 24 -5.37 -28.09 -18.14
CA MET A 24 -6.60 -28.83 -18.52
C MET A 24 -7.35 -28.16 -19.67
N PHE A 25 -6.98 -26.96 -20.08
CA PHE A 25 -7.58 -26.25 -21.21
C PHE A 25 -6.82 -26.55 -22.51
N SER A 26 -7.58 -26.68 -23.61
CA SER A 26 -7.04 -26.71 -24.96
C SER A 26 -7.36 -25.42 -25.71
N LEU A 27 -6.41 -24.96 -26.49
CA LEU A 27 -6.59 -23.87 -27.45
C LEU A 27 -6.87 -24.47 -28.82
N PRO A 28 -7.68 -23.83 -29.69
CA PRO A 28 -7.97 -24.35 -31.03
C PRO A 28 -6.71 -24.43 -31.87
N GLU A 29 -6.62 -25.50 -32.67
CA GLU A 29 -5.59 -25.67 -33.70
C GLU A 29 -6.05 -24.96 -34.98
N THR A 30 -5.96 -23.64 -35.02
CA THR A 30 -6.23 -22.92 -36.27
C THR A 30 -4.93 -22.56 -36.95
N VAL A 31 -4.79 -22.91 -38.19
CA VAL A 31 -3.65 -22.55 -39.03
C VAL A 31 -4.13 -21.46 -39.99
N ASN A 32 -3.94 -20.21 -39.62
CA ASN A 32 -4.07 -19.09 -40.55
C ASN A 32 -2.73 -18.37 -40.67
N ASN A 33 -2.33 -18.02 -41.88
CA ASN A 33 -1.04 -17.41 -42.21
C ASN A 33 -1.11 -15.89 -42.33
N ASN A 34 -2.00 -15.23 -41.61
CA ASN A 34 -2.02 -13.77 -41.61
C ASN A 34 -0.85 -13.27 -40.76
N LYS A 35 0.08 -12.55 -41.41
CA LYS A 35 1.19 -11.90 -40.72
C LYS A 35 0.73 -10.56 -40.17
N ILE A 36 0.91 -10.39 -38.90
CA ILE A 36 0.58 -9.16 -38.16
C ILE A 36 1.76 -8.18 -38.20
N ALA A 37 1.49 -6.87 -38.30
CA ALA A 37 2.51 -5.83 -38.18
C ALA A 37 3.04 -5.75 -36.74
N LYS A 38 4.27 -6.27 -36.50
CA LYS A 38 4.76 -6.59 -35.17
C LYS A 38 5.04 -5.40 -34.26
N ASP A 39 5.58 -4.29 -34.76
CA ASP A 39 6.19 -3.25 -33.92
C ASP A 39 5.20 -2.48 -33.04
N GLU A 40 4.00 -2.19 -33.53
CA GLU A 40 2.97 -1.49 -32.75
C GLU A 40 2.31 -2.42 -31.75
N ILE A 41 2.04 -3.65 -32.15
CA ILE A 41 1.41 -4.66 -31.30
C ILE A 41 2.31 -5.06 -30.14
N LEU A 42 3.62 -5.19 -30.36
CA LEU A 42 4.59 -5.45 -29.30
C LEU A 42 4.51 -4.39 -28.20
N LYS A 43 4.43 -3.10 -28.56
CA LYS A 43 4.31 -2.00 -27.60
C LYS A 43 3.02 -2.11 -26.77
N GLU A 44 1.91 -2.46 -27.41
CA GLU A 44 0.63 -2.64 -26.68
C GLU A 44 0.67 -3.88 -25.78
N ILE A 45 1.31 -4.96 -26.19
CA ILE A 45 1.50 -6.16 -25.34
C ILE A 45 2.38 -5.82 -24.13
N TYR A 46 3.49 -5.08 -24.29
CA TYR A 46 4.36 -4.69 -23.16
C TYR A 46 3.64 -3.85 -22.12
N LYS A 47 2.73 -2.95 -22.52
CA LYS A 47 1.91 -2.16 -21.58
C LYS A 47 1.00 -3.02 -20.70
N LYS A 48 0.67 -4.22 -21.15
CA LYS A 48 -0.14 -5.19 -20.39
C LYS A 48 0.68 -6.03 -19.42
N PHE A 49 2.01 -6.01 -19.51
CA PHE A 49 2.89 -6.77 -18.65
C PHE A 49 3.32 -5.97 -17.43
N THR A 50 3.26 -6.61 -16.28
CA THR A 50 3.77 -6.08 -15.01
C THR A 50 4.70 -7.10 -14.36
N VAL A 51 5.72 -6.61 -13.65
CA VAL A 51 6.41 -7.40 -12.64
C VAL A 51 5.68 -7.19 -11.33
N SER A 52 5.14 -8.29 -10.79
CA SER A 52 4.35 -8.28 -9.55
C SER A 52 5.14 -7.68 -8.39
N SER A 53 4.43 -7.00 -7.49
CA SER A 53 5.03 -6.32 -6.34
C SER A 53 5.77 -7.29 -5.42
N MET A 54 7.08 -7.20 -5.40
CA MET A 54 7.99 -7.93 -4.53
C MET A 54 8.81 -6.93 -3.71
N SER A 55 8.72 -6.98 -2.39
CA SER A 55 9.28 -5.94 -1.51
C SER A 55 10.80 -5.92 -1.51
N LEU A 56 11.39 -4.71 -1.50
CA LEU A 56 12.77 -4.52 -1.06
C LEU A 56 12.91 -4.98 0.40
N GLY A 57 13.91 -5.79 0.67
CA GLY A 57 14.07 -6.52 1.92
C GLY A 57 13.67 -8.01 1.80
N ALA A 58 12.60 -8.34 1.08
CA ALA A 58 12.36 -9.71 0.61
C ALA A 58 13.32 -10.06 -0.54
N LEU A 59 13.48 -9.15 -1.50
CA LEU A 59 14.53 -9.18 -2.52
C LEU A 59 15.71 -8.32 -2.11
N SER A 60 16.88 -8.61 -2.69
CA SER A 60 18.04 -7.72 -2.68
C SER A 60 17.77 -6.46 -3.50
N GLU A 61 18.53 -5.42 -3.22
CA GLU A 61 18.44 -4.15 -3.95
C GLU A 61 18.75 -4.34 -5.43
N GLU A 62 19.79 -5.12 -5.76
CA GLU A 62 20.24 -5.43 -7.12
C GLU A 62 19.13 -6.08 -7.94
N ALA A 63 18.50 -7.13 -7.41
CA ALA A 63 17.41 -7.83 -8.09
C ALA A 63 16.18 -6.90 -8.27
N HIS A 64 15.84 -6.13 -7.24
CA HIS A 64 14.71 -5.21 -7.28
C HIS A 64 14.91 -4.08 -8.29
N GLN A 65 16.12 -3.53 -8.38
CA GLN A 65 16.46 -2.51 -9.38
C GLN A 65 16.48 -3.08 -10.81
N ALA A 66 17.07 -4.25 -11.02
CA ALA A 66 17.13 -4.89 -12.34
C ALA A 66 15.72 -5.11 -12.93
N LEU A 67 14.77 -5.54 -12.12
CA LEU A 67 13.36 -5.69 -12.53
C LEU A 67 12.73 -4.36 -12.93
N ALA A 68 12.95 -3.29 -12.16
CA ALA A 68 12.39 -1.98 -12.46
C ALA A 68 12.98 -1.40 -13.76
N ILE A 69 14.29 -1.46 -13.94
CA ILE A 69 14.99 -0.99 -15.15
C ILE A 69 14.43 -1.72 -16.38
N ALA A 70 14.36 -3.05 -16.33
CA ALA A 70 13.87 -3.85 -17.46
C ALA A 70 12.45 -3.47 -17.88
N MET A 71 11.55 -3.35 -16.91
CA MET A 71 10.15 -2.99 -17.22
C MET A 71 10.03 -1.57 -17.75
N ASN A 72 10.82 -0.63 -17.21
CA ASN A 72 10.84 0.75 -17.71
C ASN A 72 11.34 0.82 -19.15
N GLN A 73 12.32 0.00 -19.54
CA GLN A 73 12.87 -0.07 -20.90
C GLN A 73 11.84 -0.54 -21.93
N ILE A 74 11.03 -1.57 -21.59
CA ILE A 74 10.02 -2.11 -22.52
C ILE A 74 8.69 -1.36 -22.51
N GLY A 75 8.49 -0.41 -21.58
CA GLY A 75 7.21 0.29 -21.42
C GLY A 75 6.17 -0.44 -20.57
N GLY A 76 6.57 -1.51 -19.87
CA GLY A 76 5.79 -2.16 -18.83
C GLY A 76 5.93 -1.47 -17.47
N LYS A 77 5.46 -2.11 -16.41
CA LYS A 77 5.54 -1.57 -15.04
C LYS A 77 6.05 -2.61 -14.05
N SER A 78 6.76 -2.18 -13.00
CA SER A 78 7.13 -3.03 -11.87
C SER A 78 6.51 -2.48 -10.58
N GLY A 79 6.20 -3.38 -9.63
CA GLY A 79 5.70 -3.02 -8.32
C GLY A 79 6.81 -2.89 -7.28
N SER A 80 6.75 -1.83 -6.45
CA SER A 80 7.71 -1.58 -5.36
C SER A 80 7.67 -2.62 -4.25
N GLY A 81 6.53 -3.31 -4.10
CA GLY A 81 6.21 -4.04 -2.88
C GLY A 81 5.77 -3.13 -1.73
N GLU A 82 5.41 -3.72 -0.61
CA GLU A 82 4.78 -3.04 0.53
C GLU A 82 5.76 -2.27 1.43
N GLY A 83 7.06 -2.41 1.20
CA GLY A 83 8.10 -1.90 2.08
C GLY A 83 8.66 -0.52 1.74
N GLY A 84 8.08 0.16 0.78
CA GLY A 84 8.66 1.41 0.29
C GLY A 84 9.80 1.19 -0.71
N GLU A 85 10.47 2.25 -1.07
CA GLU A 85 11.57 2.25 -2.04
C GLU A 85 12.56 3.37 -1.69
N ASP A 86 13.85 3.20 -1.97
CA ASP A 86 14.85 4.23 -1.71
C ASP A 86 14.53 5.50 -2.51
N PRO A 87 14.38 6.67 -1.86
CA PRO A 87 14.11 7.93 -2.54
C PRO A 87 15.10 8.30 -3.66
N LYS A 88 16.33 7.79 -3.60
CA LYS A 88 17.33 7.99 -4.66
C LYS A 88 16.93 7.38 -5.99
N ARG A 89 15.96 6.45 -6.00
CA ARG A 89 15.45 5.79 -7.21
C ARG A 89 14.33 6.57 -7.88
N TYR A 90 13.66 7.48 -7.14
CA TYR A 90 12.53 8.23 -7.68
C TYR A 90 12.93 9.05 -8.90
N ASN A 91 12.06 9.05 -9.91
CA ASN A 91 12.29 9.74 -11.19
C ASN A 91 13.55 9.29 -11.96
N THR A 92 14.05 8.09 -11.70
CA THR A 92 15.13 7.46 -12.46
C THR A 92 14.61 6.21 -13.20
N ASP A 93 15.44 5.59 -14.02
CA ASP A 93 15.16 4.30 -14.67
C ASP A 93 14.97 3.14 -13.67
N LYS A 94 15.42 3.32 -12.42
CA LYS A 94 15.28 2.35 -11.31
C LYS A 94 13.96 2.48 -10.55
N ASN A 95 13.12 3.47 -10.86
CA ASN A 95 11.85 3.69 -10.18
C ASN A 95 10.83 2.59 -10.50
N SER A 96 10.26 1.97 -9.48
CA SER A 96 9.11 1.08 -9.63
C SER A 96 7.83 1.92 -9.80
N LYS A 97 7.19 1.83 -10.96
CA LYS A 97 6.06 2.69 -11.34
C LYS A 97 4.77 2.40 -10.58
N ILE A 98 4.60 1.15 -10.09
CA ILE A 98 3.48 0.76 -9.25
C ILE A 98 3.93 0.87 -7.79
N LYS A 99 3.35 1.82 -7.03
CA LYS A 99 3.63 1.98 -5.60
C LYS A 99 2.60 1.22 -4.78
N GLN A 100 3.06 0.16 -4.10
CA GLN A 100 2.18 -0.68 -3.31
C GLN A 100 1.97 -0.09 -1.91
N ILE A 101 0.74 -0.14 -1.43
CA ILE A 101 0.29 0.30 -0.11
C ILE A 101 -0.33 -0.91 0.59
N ALA A 102 0.20 -1.27 1.75
CA ALA A 102 -0.28 -2.40 2.56
C ALA A 102 -0.68 -1.94 3.97
N SER A 103 -1.23 -2.85 4.76
CA SER A 103 -1.67 -2.56 6.14
C SER A 103 -0.55 -2.03 7.04
N GLY A 104 0.69 -2.47 6.82
CA GLY A 104 1.86 -1.97 7.53
C GLY A 104 2.23 -0.53 7.21
N ARG A 105 1.93 -0.07 6.00
CA ARG A 105 2.19 1.29 5.48
C ARG A 105 3.61 1.80 5.71
N PHE A 106 4.58 0.92 5.73
CA PHE A 106 5.97 1.29 5.91
C PHE A 106 6.49 2.07 4.68
N GLY A 107 7.11 3.24 4.93
CA GLY A 107 7.72 4.04 3.88
C GLY A 107 6.75 4.77 2.94
N VAL A 108 5.45 4.83 3.25
CA VAL A 108 4.47 5.57 2.44
C VAL A 108 4.52 7.05 2.81
N THR A 109 5.35 7.80 2.08
CA THR A 109 5.53 9.25 2.22
C THR A 109 4.95 9.99 1.01
N PRO A 110 4.74 11.32 1.08
CA PRO A 110 4.36 12.11 -0.10
C PRO A 110 5.31 11.93 -1.28
N ASP A 111 6.62 11.84 -1.04
CA ASP A 111 7.62 11.65 -2.10
C ASP A 111 7.50 10.25 -2.74
N TYR A 112 7.23 9.21 -1.94
CA TYR A 112 6.92 7.88 -2.44
C TYR A 112 5.67 7.87 -3.32
N LEU A 113 4.59 8.51 -2.87
CA LEU A 113 3.35 8.60 -3.62
C LEU A 113 3.52 9.42 -4.92
N ALA A 114 4.27 10.52 -4.89
CA ALA A 114 4.50 11.36 -6.07
C ALA A 114 5.34 10.66 -7.15
N SER A 115 6.15 9.66 -6.78
CA SER A 115 6.96 8.88 -7.72
C SER A 115 6.20 7.75 -8.42
N ALA A 116 4.89 7.58 -8.13
CA ALA A 116 4.04 6.56 -8.71
C ALA A 116 3.47 6.97 -10.07
N GLU A 117 3.27 5.99 -10.95
CA GLU A 117 2.35 6.05 -12.09
C GLU A 117 1.05 5.25 -11.82
N GLU A 118 1.04 4.46 -10.76
CA GLU A 118 -0.11 3.67 -10.30
C GLU A 118 0.02 3.41 -8.80
N PHE A 119 -1.09 3.56 -8.05
CA PHE A 119 -1.18 3.14 -6.66
C PHE A 119 -1.79 1.75 -6.58
N GLN A 120 -1.17 0.83 -5.82
CA GLN A 120 -1.73 -0.49 -5.59
C GLN A 120 -2.03 -0.72 -4.12
N ILE A 121 -3.31 -0.84 -3.77
CA ILE A 121 -3.75 -1.22 -2.43
C ILE A 121 -3.69 -2.75 -2.32
N LYS A 122 -2.82 -3.26 -1.45
CA LYS A 122 -2.69 -4.71 -1.21
C LYS A 122 -3.59 -5.13 -0.06
N MET A 123 -4.67 -5.84 -0.36
CA MET A 123 -5.53 -6.42 0.69
C MET A 123 -4.94 -7.71 1.27
N ALA A 124 -4.45 -8.60 0.41
CA ALA A 124 -3.82 -9.86 0.79
C ALA A 124 -2.90 -10.37 -0.33
N GLN A 125 -2.32 -11.55 -0.16
CA GLN A 125 -1.50 -12.24 -1.18
C GLN A 125 -1.89 -13.71 -1.29
N GLY A 126 -1.81 -14.25 -2.52
CA GLY A 126 -2.41 -15.53 -2.88
C GLY A 126 -1.91 -16.73 -2.09
N SER A 127 -0.61 -16.79 -1.77
CA SER A 127 -0.01 -17.93 -1.05
C SER A 127 -0.32 -17.98 0.45
N LYS A 128 -0.87 -16.91 1.03
CA LYS A 128 -1.25 -16.83 2.44
C LYS A 128 -2.33 -15.77 2.69
N PRO A 129 -3.54 -16.05 2.24
CA PRO A 129 -4.63 -15.07 2.22
C PRO A 129 -5.01 -14.55 3.61
N GLY A 130 -4.94 -15.38 4.65
CA GLY A 130 -5.32 -15.01 6.02
C GLY A 130 -4.17 -14.52 6.90
N GLU A 131 -2.90 -14.76 6.55
CA GLU A 131 -1.74 -14.42 7.40
C GLU A 131 -1.15 -13.04 7.10
N GLY A 132 -1.26 -12.59 5.86
CA GLY A 132 -0.70 -11.31 5.39
C GLY A 132 0.79 -11.32 5.12
N GLY A 133 1.34 -10.11 4.88
CA GLY A 133 2.77 -9.91 4.61
C GLY A 133 3.62 -10.03 5.87
N GLN A 134 4.83 -10.57 5.71
CA GLN A 134 5.81 -10.67 6.79
C GLN A 134 7.23 -10.48 6.23
N LEU A 135 8.06 -9.77 6.98
CA LEU A 135 9.51 -9.73 6.77
C LEU A 135 10.21 -10.10 8.08
N PRO A 136 10.96 -11.21 8.12
CA PRO A 136 11.67 -11.64 9.33
C PRO A 136 12.69 -10.61 9.79
N GLY A 137 12.86 -10.44 11.11
CA GLY A 137 13.76 -9.45 11.70
C GLY A 137 15.21 -9.55 11.20
N PHE A 138 15.73 -10.75 10.98
CA PHE A 138 17.09 -10.96 10.46
C PHE A 138 17.28 -10.47 9.00
N LYS A 139 16.22 -10.07 8.29
CA LYS A 139 16.26 -9.37 7.00
C LYS A 139 16.08 -7.85 7.13
N VAL A 140 15.80 -7.36 8.34
CA VAL A 140 15.61 -5.94 8.63
C VAL A 140 16.94 -5.38 9.13
N ASP A 141 17.86 -5.10 8.20
CA ASP A 141 19.11 -4.39 8.48
C ASP A 141 18.88 -2.88 8.63
N LYS A 142 19.93 -2.11 8.91
CA LYS A 142 19.88 -0.64 9.06
C LYS A 142 19.27 0.07 7.85
N HIS A 143 19.58 -0.41 6.63
CA HIS A 143 19.06 0.19 5.40
C HIS A 143 17.55 -0.07 5.27
N ILE A 144 17.13 -1.32 5.43
CA ILE A 144 15.71 -1.70 5.39
C ILE A 144 14.92 -1.05 6.52
N ALA A 145 15.48 -1.00 7.74
CA ALA A 145 14.84 -0.34 8.89
C ALA A 145 14.58 1.15 8.59
N LYS A 146 15.56 1.85 8.03
CA LYS A 146 15.41 3.25 7.62
C LYS A 146 14.32 3.44 6.56
N LEU A 147 14.31 2.62 5.51
CA LEU A 147 13.31 2.71 4.44
C LEU A 147 11.89 2.41 4.92
N ARG A 148 11.76 1.54 5.91
CA ARG A 148 10.47 1.12 6.45
C ARG A 148 10.06 1.90 7.70
N HIS A 149 10.83 2.90 8.11
CA HIS A 149 10.58 3.70 9.31
C HIS A 149 10.36 2.81 10.54
N THR A 150 11.29 1.88 10.80
CA THR A 150 11.20 0.90 11.88
C THR A 150 12.56 0.69 12.55
N VAL A 151 12.60 -0.21 13.52
CA VAL A 151 13.81 -0.58 14.27
C VAL A 151 14.48 -1.79 13.61
N GLU A 152 15.82 -1.77 13.54
CA GLU A 152 16.64 -2.88 13.04
C GLU A 152 16.37 -4.17 13.84
N GLY A 153 16.34 -5.30 13.15
CA GLY A 153 16.17 -6.62 13.75
C GLY A 153 14.72 -6.98 14.15
N VAL A 154 13.78 -6.06 14.02
CA VAL A 154 12.38 -6.31 14.37
C VAL A 154 11.62 -6.93 13.20
N THR A 155 10.92 -8.04 13.45
CA THR A 155 10.03 -8.66 12.45
C THR A 155 8.88 -7.73 12.10
N LEU A 156 8.69 -7.48 10.80
CA LEU A 156 7.63 -6.64 10.29
C LEU A 156 6.44 -7.49 9.85
N ILE A 157 5.26 -7.12 10.31
CA ILE A 157 4.00 -7.81 10.04
C ILE A 157 3.03 -6.84 9.37
N SER A 158 2.39 -7.29 8.30
CA SER A 158 1.36 -6.56 7.56
C SER A 158 0.11 -7.44 7.43
N PRO A 159 -0.63 -7.67 8.54
CA PRO A 159 -1.80 -8.53 8.53
C PRO A 159 -2.98 -7.90 7.79
N PRO A 160 -3.85 -8.67 7.16
CA PRO A 160 -5.16 -8.22 6.75
C PRO A 160 -6.12 -8.20 7.96
N PRO A 161 -7.11 -7.30 8.01
CA PRO A 161 -7.29 -6.13 7.14
C PRO A 161 -6.35 -4.98 7.50
N HIS A 162 -6.35 -3.93 6.66
CA HIS A 162 -5.70 -2.67 7.03
C HIS A 162 -6.37 -2.05 8.26
N HIS A 163 -5.64 -1.30 9.10
CA HIS A 163 -6.18 -0.65 10.30
C HIS A 163 -7.19 0.48 9.99
N ASP A 164 -7.30 0.88 8.73
CA ASP A 164 -8.25 1.89 8.23
C ASP A 164 -9.28 1.28 7.25
N ILE A 165 -9.36 -0.05 7.11
CA ILE A 165 -10.31 -0.70 6.20
C ILE A 165 -11.02 -1.84 6.93
N TYR A 166 -12.28 -1.63 7.26
CA TYR A 166 -13.18 -2.61 7.88
C TYR A 166 -14.45 -2.84 7.08
N SER A 167 -14.66 -2.02 6.04
CA SER A 167 -15.79 -2.10 5.13
C SER A 167 -15.38 -1.64 3.73
N ILE A 168 -16.29 -1.82 2.75
CA ILE A 168 -16.07 -1.33 1.39
C ILE A 168 -16.03 0.21 1.33
N GLU A 169 -16.72 0.88 2.23
CA GLU A 169 -16.75 2.34 2.35
C GLU A 169 -15.39 2.87 2.84
N ASP A 170 -14.73 2.16 3.74
CA ASP A 170 -13.38 2.52 4.19
C ASP A 170 -12.36 2.35 3.06
N LEU A 171 -12.50 1.28 2.25
CA LEU A 171 -11.68 1.12 1.05
C LEU A 171 -11.93 2.26 0.05
N ALA A 172 -13.19 2.65 -0.14
CA ALA A 172 -13.55 3.79 -0.99
C ALA A 172 -12.91 5.09 -0.49
N GLN A 173 -12.82 5.28 0.84
CA GLN A 173 -12.14 6.44 1.42
C GLN A 173 -10.63 6.40 1.14
N LEU A 174 -9.96 5.24 1.25
CA LEU A 174 -8.54 5.14 0.92
C LEU A 174 -8.28 5.40 -0.57
N ILE A 175 -9.12 4.86 -1.46
CA ILE A 175 -9.05 5.15 -2.89
C ILE A 175 -9.22 6.65 -3.15
N TYR A 176 -10.19 7.29 -2.48
CA TYR A 176 -10.41 8.73 -2.56
C TYR A 176 -9.20 9.54 -2.08
N ASP A 177 -8.56 9.14 -0.96
CA ASP A 177 -7.37 9.80 -0.42
C ASP A 177 -6.22 9.79 -1.44
N LEU A 178 -5.95 8.63 -2.04
CA LEU A 178 -4.88 8.45 -3.02
C LEU A 178 -5.14 9.21 -4.32
N LYS A 179 -6.37 9.13 -4.84
CA LYS A 179 -6.79 9.89 -6.03
C LYS A 179 -6.85 11.39 -5.77
N THR A 180 -7.10 11.83 -4.53
CA THR A 180 -7.01 13.24 -4.16
C THR A 180 -5.55 13.70 -4.12
N PHE A 181 -4.62 12.87 -3.63
CA PHE A 181 -3.19 13.18 -3.64
C PHE A 181 -2.67 13.36 -5.07
N ASN A 182 -2.90 12.40 -5.95
CA ASN A 182 -2.57 12.49 -7.38
C ASN A 182 -3.77 12.00 -8.23
N PRO A 183 -4.59 12.93 -8.77
CA PRO A 183 -5.81 12.57 -9.49
C PRO A 183 -5.57 11.95 -10.88
N ASP A 184 -4.35 11.98 -11.38
CA ASP A 184 -3.98 11.44 -12.69
C ASP A 184 -3.54 9.97 -12.61
N ASN A 185 -3.25 9.47 -11.40
CA ASN A 185 -2.82 8.10 -11.19
C ASN A 185 -4.01 7.15 -10.97
N PRO A 186 -4.09 6.04 -11.70
CA PRO A 186 -5.04 4.98 -11.41
C PRO A 186 -4.72 4.30 -10.08
N VAL A 187 -5.78 3.79 -9.44
CA VAL A 187 -5.68 3.00 -8.21
C VAL A 187 -6.08 1.56 -8.50
N SER A 188 -5.15 0.63 -8.27
CA SER A 188 -5.40 -0.80 -8.31
C SER A 188 -5.66 -1.36 -6.90
N VAL A 189 -6.50 -2.38 -6.80
CA VAL A 189 -6.76 -3.12 -5.57
C VAL A 189 -6.43 -4.59 -5.80
N LYS A 190 -5.47 -5.11 -5.01
CA LYS A 190 -5.04 -6.51 -5.11
C LYS A 190 -5.84 -7.37 -4.16
N LEU A 191 -6.62 -8.29 -4.73
CA LEU A 191 -7.42 -9.31 -4.07
C LEU A 191 -6.81 -10.70 -4.27
N VAL A 192 -7.33 -11.68 -3.57
CA VAL A 192 -6.89 -13.08 -3.67
C VAL A 192 -7.96 -13.91 -4.38
N SER A 193 -7.51 -14.86 -5.19
CA SER A 193 -8.37 -15.87 -5.78
C SER A 193 -8.91 -16.80 -4.70
N GLU A 194 -10.09 -16.47 -4.20
CA GLU A 194 -10.85 -17.23 -3.20
C GLU A 194 -12.32 -17.28 -3.62
N PRO A 195 -13.09 -18.28 -3.19
CA PRO A 195 -14.53 -18.31 -3.44
C PRO A 195 -15.23 -17.05 -2.93
N GLY A 196 -16.03 -16.40 -3.77
CA GLY A 196 -16.71 -15.15 -3.45
C GLY A 196 -15.95 -13.87 -3.84
N VAL A 197 -14.73 -13.99 -4.39
CA VAL A 197 -13.93 -12.83 -4.83
C VAL A 197 -14.65 -11.97 -5.87
N GLY A 198 -15.50 -12.56 -6.70
CA GLY A 198 -16.31 -11.82 -7.67
C GLY A 198 -17.25 -10.81 -7.02
N THR A 199 -17.88 -11.17 -5.89
CA THR A 199 -18.72 -10.23 -5.11
C THR A 199 -17.90 -9.10 -4.52
N ILE A 200 -16.72 -9.43 -3.98
CA ILE A 200 -15.79 -8.43 -3.44
C ILE A 200 -15.34 -7.48 -4.57
N ALA A 201 -15.00 -8.01 -5.74
CA ALA A 201 -14.56 -7.24 -6.89
C ALA A 201 -15.62 -6.23 -7.38
N VAL A 202 -16.91 -6.62 -7.38
CA VAL A 202 -18.01 -5.70 -7.68
C VAL A 202 -18.06 -4.55 -6.65
N GLY A 203 -17.87 -4.85 -5.37
CA GLY A 203 -17.74 -3.83 -4.31
C GLY A 203 -16.55 -2.91 -4.54
N VAL A 204 -15.40 -3.45 -4.87
CA VAL A 204 -14.16 -2.69 -5.16
C VAL A 204 -14.34 -1.78 -6.38
N ALA A 205 -14.98 -2.26 -7.44
CA ALA A 205 -15.31 -1.43 -8.61
C ALA A 205 -16.26 -0.28 -8.24
N LYS A 206 -17.28 -0.53 -7.41
CA LYS A 206 -18.18 0.52 -6.87
C LYS A 206 -17.44 1.51 -5.96
N ALA A 207 -16.43 1.07 -5.24
CA ALA A 207 -15.58 1.92 -4.41
C ALA A 207 -14.68 2.86 -5.22
N GLY A 208 -14.63 2.71 -6.55
CA GLY A 208 -13.90 3.61 -7.45
C GLY A 208 -12.48 3.18 -7.78
N ALA A 209 -12.13 1.91 -7.59
CA ALA A 209 -10.89 1.36 -8.13
C ALA A 209 -10.90 1.37 -9.66
N ASP A 210 -9.73 1.55 -10.26
CA ASP A 210 -9.55 1.53 -11.73
C ASP A 210 -9.08 0.16 -12.23
N ILE A 211 -8.38 -0.58 -11.36
CA ILE A 211 -7.81 -1.90 -11.67
C ILE A 211 -8.08 -2.83 -10.49
N ILE A 212 -8.41 -4.09 -10.80
CA ILE A 212 -8.53 -5.16 -9.80
C ILE A 212 -7.51 -6.24 -10.14
N THR A 213 -6.56 -6.49 -9.24
CA THR A 213 -5.57 -7.56 -9.41
C THR A 213 -6.04 -8.81 -8.67
N ILE A 214 -6.17 -9.93 -9.37
CA ILE A 214 -6.51 -11.24 -8.80
C ILE A 214 -5.24 -12.08 -8.66
N ALA A 215 -4.84 -12.30 -7.40
CA ALA A 215 -3.64 -13.07 -7.07
C ALA A 215 -3.95 -14.55 -6.84
N GLY A 216 -3.36 -15.42 -7.65
CA GLY A 216 -3.43 -16.87 -7.46
C GLY A 216 -2.52 -17.39 -6.35
N SER A 217 -2.70 -18.67 -5.97
CA SER A 217 -2.00 -19.36 -4.88
C SER A 217 -0.46 -19.35 -4.99
N ASP A 218 0.09 -19.23 -6.19
CA ASP A 218 1.55 -19.09 -6.40
C ASP A 218 2.06 -17.68 -6.08
N GLY A 219 1.19 -16.70 -5.81
CA GLY A 219 1.54 -15.30 -5.58
C GLY A 219 2.05 -15.05 -4.17
N GLY A 220 3.21 -14.36 -4.03
CA GLY A 220 3.75 -13.93 -2.73
C GLY A 220 4.50 -15.01 -1.96
N THR A 221 5.10 -15.98 -2.62
CA THR A 221 5.81 -17.12 -2.00
C THR A 221 7.18 -16.78 -1.42
N GLY A 222 7.75 -15.61 -1.70
CA GLY A 222 9.14 -15.25 -1.32
C GLY A 222 9.40 -15.13 0.19
N ALA A 223 8.36 -15.04 1.02
CA ALA A 223 8.46 -15.00 2.50
C ALA A 223 7.36 -15.85 3.17
N SER A 224 6.76 -16.78 2.42
CA SER A 224 5.71 -17.64 2.95
C SER A 224 6.29 -18.95 3.49
N PRO A 225 5.74 -19.48 4.61
CA PRO A 225 6.06 -20.82 5.08
C PRO A 225 5.69 -21.88 4.04
N TRP A 226 6.44 -22.97 4.00
CA TRP A 226 6.20 -24.06 3.05
C TRP A 226 4.78 -24.64 3.12
N VAL A 227 4.22 -24.71 4.32
CA VAL A 227 2.84 -25.20 4.54
C VAL A 227 1.82 -24.29 3.84
N SER A 228 1.97 -22.97 3.95
CA SER A 228 1.08 -22.01 3.27
C SER A 228 1.21 -22.11 1.76
N ILE A 229 2.44 -22.16 1.22
CA ILE A 229 2.68 -22.31 -0.23
C ILE A 229 2.00 -23.56 -0.79
N LYS A 230 2.01 -24.65 -0.02
CA LYS A 230 1.50 -25.95 -0.48
C LYS A 230 -0.02 -26.10 -0.32
N HIS A 231 -0.63 -25.44 0.66
CA HIS A 231 -1.99 -25.76 1.08
C HIS A 231 -2.95 -24.56 1.11
N ALA A 232 -2.46 -23.32 1.00
CA ALA A 232 -3.31 -22.13 1.02
C ALA A 232 -3.53 -21.53 -0.39
N GLY A 233 -4.64 -20.78 -0.52
CA GLY A 233 -5.00 -20.10 -1.75
C GLY A 233 -5.63 -20.98 -2.83
N SER A 234 -6.10 -20.34 -3.90
CA SER A 234 -6.73 -21.00 -5.05
C SER A 234 -6.04 -20.60 -6.35
N PRO A 235 -6.15 -21.43 -7.42
CA PRO A 235 -5.65 -21.05 -8.73
C PRO A 235 -6.26 -19.74 -9.23
N TRP A 236 -5.46 -18.91 -9.90
CA TRP A 236 -5.93 -17.62 -10.40
C TRP A 236 -7.07 -17.74 -11.43
N GLU A 237 -7.12 -18.83 -12.15
CA GLU A 237 -8.13 -19.12 -13.19
C GLU A 237 -9.55 -19.10 -12.62
N LEU A 238 -9.72 -19.60 -11.39
CA LEU A 238 -11.01 -19.61 -10.69
C LEU A 238 -11.43 -18.19 -10.31
N GLY A 239 -10.57 -17.46 -9.59
CA GLY A 239 -10.88 -16.12 -9.13
C GLY A 239 -11.02 -15.12 -10.28
N LEU A 240 -10.22 -15.26 -11.34
CA LEU A 240 -10.33 -14.43 -12.54
C LEU A 240 -11.67 -14.60 -13.22
N SER A 241 -12.05 -15.85 -13.52
CA SER A 241 -13.33 -16.17 -14.18
C SER A 241 -14.51 -15.71 -13.34
N GLU A 242 -14.52 -15.98 -12.02
CA GLU A 242 -15.57 -15.51 -11.11
C GLU A 242 -15.67 -13.99 -11.11
N THR A 243 -14.53 -13.30 -11.05
CA THR A 243 -14.47 -11.82 -11.06
C THR A 243 -15.01 -11.24 -12.35
N HIS A 244 -14.55 -11.75 -13.49
CA HIS A 244 -15.01 -11.30 -14.80
C HIS A 244 -16.53 -11.48 -14.95
N GLN A 245 -17.04 -12.68 -14.66
CA GLN A 245 -18.47 -12.98 -14.73
C GLN A 245 -19.31 -12.12 -13.78
N ALA A 246 -18.85 -11.90 -12.55
CA ALA A 246 -19.56 -11.07 -11.57
C ALA A 246 -19.61 -9.61 -12.01
N LEU A 247 -18.52 -9.06 -12.53
CA LEU A 247 -18.46 -7.68 -13.02
C LEU A 247 -19.36 -7.49 -14.27
N VAL A 248 -19.39 -8.44 -15.21
CA VAL A 248 -20.29 -8.39 -16.37
C VAL A 248 -21.75 -8.44 -15.93
N LYS A 249 -22.13 -9.39 -15.07
CA LYS A 249 -23.50 -9.52 -14.55
C LYS A 249 -24.00 -8.29 -13.82
N ASN A 250 -23.11 -7.53 -13.21
CA ASN A 250 -23.44 -6.32 -12.47
C ASN A 250 -23.24 -5.03 -13.30
N ASN A 251 -22.97 -5.14 -14.60
CA ASN A 251 -22.67 -4.00 -15.49
C ASN A 251 -21.55 -3.08 -14.95
N MET A 252 -20.48 -3.69 -14.45
CA MET A 252 -19.31 -2.98 -13.88
C MET A 252 -18.01 -3.27 -14.63
N ARG A 253 -18.01 -4.25 -15.55
CA ARG A 253 -16.78 -4.73 -16.21
C ARG A 253 -16.07 -3.63 -17.01
N HIS A 254 -16.81 -2.74 -17.64
CA HIS A 254 -16.29 -1.61 -18.40
C HIS A 254 -15.65 -0.52 -17.51
N LYS A 255 -15.87 -0.54 -16.20
CA LYS A 255 -15.35 0.49 -15.27
C LYS A 255 -13.96 0.16 -14.73
N VAL A 256 -13.51 -1.09 -14.85
CA VAL A 256 -12.24 -1.55 -14.30
C VAL A 256 -11.50 -2.45 -15.27
N LEU A 257 -10.16 -2.38 -15.23
CA LEU A 257 -9.31 -3.40 -15.81
C LEU A 257 -9.09 -4.54 -14.80
N ILE A 258 -8.94 -5.77 -15.28
CA ILE A 258 -8.58 -6.90 -14.45
C ILE A 258 -7.13 -7.29 -14.73
N GLU A 259 -6.32 -7.32 -13.69
CA GLU A 259 -4.97 -7.89 -13.72
C GLU A 259 -4.97 -9.25 -13.04
N VAL A 260 -4.21 -10.19 -13.58
CA VAL A 260 -3.99 -11.48 -12.93
C VAL A 260 -2.52 -11.68 -12.63
N ASP A 261 -2.20 -12.22 -11.44
CA ASP A 261 -0.86 -12.67 -11.09
C ASP A 261 -0.89 -14.00 -10.31
N GLY A 262 0.29 -14.55 -10.03
CA GLY A 262 0.42 -15.79 -9.29
C GLY A 262 0.72 -16.99 -10.18
N GLY A 263 1.95 -17.06 -10.67
CA GLY A 263 2.47 -18.24 -11.37
C GLY A 263 2.28 -18.25 -12.89
N LEU A 264 2.19 -17.08 -13.52
CA LEU A 264 2.25 -16.97 -14.99
C LEU A 264 3.63 -17.36 -15.48
N ARG A 265 3.71 -18.19 -16.54
CA ARG A 265 4.93 -18.85 -17.00
C ARG A 265 5.20 -18.74 -18.51
N SER A 266 4.17 -18.47 -19.32
CA SER A 266 4.30 -18.46 -20.77
C SER A 266 3.26 -17.57 -21.43
N ALA A 267 3.38 -17.36 -22.73
CA ALA A 267 2.39 -16.70 -23.57
C ALA A 267 1.04 -17.44 -23.56
N LYS A 268 1.05 -18.76 -23.43
CA LYS A 268 -0.19 -19.56 -23.30
C LYS A 268 -0.99 -19.13 -22.07
N ASP A 269 -0.33 -18.86 -20.94
CA ASP A 269 -1.00 -18.38 -19.73
C ASP A 269 -1.60 -16.98 -19.95
N VAL A 270 -0.91 -16.11 -20.71
CA VAL A 270 -1.42 -14.79 -21.11
C VAL A 270 -2.69 -14.93 -21.95
N ILE A 271 -2.68 -15.79 -22.95
CA ILE A 271 -3.85 -16.04 -23.83
C ILE A 271 -5.02 -16.62 -23.05
N ILE A 272 -4.80 -17.64 -22.21
CA ILE A 272 -5.84 -18.23 -21.37
C ILE A 272 -6.39 -17.16 -20.40
N GLY A 273 -5.52 -16.36 -19.78
CA GLY A 273 -5.92 -15.27 -18.90
C GLY A 273 -6.79 -14.23 -19.63
N THR A 274 -6.41 -13.83 -20.85
CA THR A 274 -7.22 -12.91 -21.67
C THR A 274 -8.60 -13.50 -21.97
N ILE A 275 -8.64 -14.74 -22.41
CA ILE A 275 -9.90 -15.45 -22.72
C ILE A 275 -10.79 -15.57 -21.49
N LEU A 276 -10.22 -15.72 -20.29
CA LEU A 276 -10.96 -15.75 -19.02
C LEU A 276 -11.29 -14.35 -18.47
N GLY A 277 -10.83 -13.27 -19.11
CA GLY A 277 -11.22 -11.90 -18.81
C GLY A 277 -10.14 -10.99 -18.22
N ALA A 278 -8.84 -11.34 -18.26
CA ALA A 278 -7.77 -10.47 -17.83
C ALA A 278 -7.32 -9.49 -18.92
N ASP A 279 -7.11 -8.23 -18.53
CA ASP A 279 -6.55 -7.17 -19.38
C ASP A 279 -5.03 -7.04 -19.21
N ARG A 280 -4.48 -7.43 -18.04
CA ARG A 280 -3.08 -7.24 -17.65
C ARG A 280 -2.54 -8.49 -16.96
N PHE A 281 -1.20 -8.65 -16.97
CA PHE A 281 -0.53 -9.88 -16.57
C PHE A 281 0.69 -9.58 -15.70
N GLY A 282 0.64 -10.06 -14.45
CA GLY A 282 1.69 -9.87 -13.47
C GLY A 282 2.60 -11.11 -13.34
N PHE A 283 3.89 -10.93 -13.56
CA PHE A 283 4.88 -12.00 -13.47
C PHE A 283 5.76 -11.81 -12.22
N GLY A 284 5.89 -12.84 -11.40
CA GLY A 284 6.74 -12.83 -10.21
C GLY A 284 7.97 -13.71 -10.35
N THR A 285 7.79 -15.02 -10.28
CA THR A 285 8.89 -16.00 -10.29
C THR A 285 9.65 -16.03 -11.63
N LEU A 286 8.95 -15.91 -12.75
CA LEU A 286 9.56 -16.04 -14.07
C LEU A 286 10.64 -14.99 -14.36
N PRO A 287 10.45 -13.67 -14.09
CA PRO A 287 11.51 -12.69 -14.19
C PRO A 287 12.70 -12.97 -13.25
N LEU A 288 12.46 -13.55 -12.07
CA LEU A 288 13.54 -13.94 -11.17
C LEU A 288 14.36 -15.12 -11.72
N LEU A 289 13.72 -16.05 -12.45
CA LEU A 289 14.42 -17.13 -13.15
C LEU A 289 15.35 -16.56 -14.22
N ALA A 290 14.89 -15.57 -14.99
CA ALA A 290 15.73 -14.86 -15.96
C ALA A 290 16.94 -14.20 -15.31
N LEU A 291 16.80 -13.68 -14.08
CA LEU A 291 17.88 -13.11 -13.27
C LEU A 291 18.78 -14.18 -12.60
N GLY A 292 18.58 -15.47 -12.88
CA GLY A 292 19.42 -16.57 -12.39
C GLY A 292 18.92 -17.27 -11.12
N CYS A 293 17.65 -17.12 -10.75
CA CYS A 293 17.05 -17.85 -9.62
C CYS A 293 17.14 -19.37 -9.84
N LYS A 294 17.63 -20.10 -8.84
CA LYS A 294 17.79 -21.58 -8.87
C LYS A 294 16.62 -22.35 -8.26
N MET A 295 15.53 -21.68 -7.92
CA MET A 295 14.31 -22.30 -7.33
C MET A 295 14.57 -23.13 -6.06
N VAL A 296 15.59 -22.76 -5.26
CA VAL A 296 15.93 -23.45 -4.01
C VAL A 296 14.82 -23.36 -2.95
N ARG A 297 13.94 -22.36 -3.08
CA ARG A 297 12.76 -22.13 -2.19
C ARG A 297 13.10 -21.83 -0.72
N GLN A 298 14.31 -21.32 -0.46
CA GLN A 298 14.76 -20.80 0.84
C GLN A 298 14.73 -19.26 0.91
N CYS A 299 13.84 -18.63 0.15
CA CYS A 299 13.76 -17.17 0.05
C CYS A 299 13.47 -16.49 1.40
N HIS A 300 12.79 -17.16 2.32
CA HIS A 300 12.45 -16.65 3.65
C HIS A 300 13.60 -16.72 4.66
N GLU A 301 14.66 -17.49 4.40
CA GLU A 301 15.73 -17.80 5.37
C GLU A 301 16.95 -16.86 5.27
N ASN A 302 16.95 -15.87 4.36
CA ASN A 302 18.10 -14.99 4.09
C ASN A 302 19.35 -15.68 3.53
N THR A 303 19.22 -16.91 3.04
CA THR A 303 20.32 -17.78 2.60
C THR A 303 20.34 -18.01 1.09
N CYS A 304 19.72 -17.14 0.31
CA CYS A 304 19.64 -17.29 -1.15
C CYS A 304 21.04 -17.34 -1.79
N PRO A 305 21.45 -18.49 -2.38
CA PRO A 305 22.83 -18.68 -2.84
C PRO A 305 23.23 -17.84 -4.05
N VAL A 306 22.25 -17.26 -4.74
CA VAL A 306 22.44 -16.42 -5.93
C VAL A 306 22.14 -14.94 -5.68
N GLY A 307 22.02 -14.50 -4.42
CA GLY A 307 21.92 -13.08 -4.08
C GLY A 307 20.59 -12.39 -4.43
N ILE A 308 19.53 -13.14 -4.83
CA ILE A 308 18.25 -12.55 -5.24
C ILE A 308 17.35 -12.23 -4.04
N ALA A 309 17.21 -13.15 -3.10
CA ALA A 309 16.25 -13.03 -2.00
C ALA A 309 16.95 -13.05 -0.63
N THR A 310 17.98 -12.23 -0.47
CA THR A 310 18.79 -12.11 0.74
C THR A 310 19.23 -10.66 0.95
N GLN A 311 19.54 -10.32 2.21
CA GLN A 311 20.17 -9.06 2.60
C GLN A 311 21.64 -9.25 3.00
N ASP A 312 22.14 -10.49 3.05
CA ASP A 312 23.56 -10.80 3.31
C ASP A 312 24.45 -10.26 2.18
N GLU A 313 25.38 -9.38 2.50
CA GLU A 313 26.26 -8.70 1.51
C GLU A 313 27.11 -9.68 0.71
N ASN A 314 27.61 -10.77 1.33
CA ASN A 314 28.42 -11.76 0.65
C ASN A 314 27.61 -12.60 -0.35
N LEU A 315 26.33 -12.81 -0.06
CA LEU A 315 25.42 -13.49 -0.97
C LEU A 315 24.92 -12.54 -2.06
N ARG A 316 24.61 -11.28 -1.74
CA ARG A 316 24.23 -10.24 -2.72
C ARG A 316 25.33 -10.01 -3.76
N ALA A 317 26.59 -10.02 -3.34
CA ALA A 317 27.74 -9.91 -4.26
C ALA A 317 27.80 -11.01 -5.34
N LYS A 318 27.08 -12.13 -5.15
CA LYS A 318 26.99 -13.24 -6.12
C LYS A 318 25.84 -13.07 -7.13
N PHE A 319 25.06 -11.97 -7.06
CA PHE A 319 23.93 -11.75 -7.96
C PHE A 319 24.38 -11.71 -9.42
N PRO A 320 23.90 -12.64 -10.28
CA PRO A 320 24.36 -12.76 -11.66
C PRO A 320 23.48 -12.00 -12.66
N GLY A 321 22.36 -11.45 -12.20
CA GLY A 321 21.30 -10.95 -13.08
C GLY A 321 21.57 -9.58 -13.65
N ALA A 322 21.08 -9.35 -14.87
CA ALA A 322 21.09 -8.07 -15.55
C ALA A 322 19.71 -7.73 -16.12
N PRO A 323 19.32 -6.45 -16.21
CA PRO A 323 18.01 -6.04 -16.74
C PRO A 323 17.73 -6.60 -18.14
N GLU A 324 18.73 -6.70 -19.00
CA GLU A 324 18.63 -7.18 -20.38
C GLU A 324 18.09 -8.61 -20.48
N GLN A 325 18.38 -9.45 -19.49
CA GLN A 325 17.84 -10.82 -19.42
C GLN A 325 16.34 -10.82 -19.22
N VAL A 326 15.81 -9.90 -18.42
CA VAL A 326 14.38 -9.74 -18.19
C VAL A 326 13.70 -9.13 -19.42
N VAL A 327 14.32 -8.14 -20.05
CA VAL A 327 13.88 -7.57 -21.34
C VAL A 327 13.75 -8.67 -22.38
N GLN A 328 14.76 -9.51 -22.52
CA GLN A 328 14.77 -10.62 -23.49
C GLN A 328 13.66 -11.64 -23.20
N LEU A 329 13.44 -11.98 -21.93
CA LEU A 329 12.35 -12.85 -21.53
C LEU A 329 10.99 -12.30 -21.99
N PHE A 330 10.70 -11.02 -21.69
CA PHE A 330 9.43 -10.43 -22.10
C PHE A 330 9.30 -10.28 -23.62
N ASN A 331 10.41 -10.11 -24.34
CA ASN A 331 10.42 -10.15 -25.81
C ASN A 331 10.00 -11.54 -26.33
N PHE A 332 10.50 -12.62 -25.73
CA PHE A 332 10.09 -13.98 -26.11
C PHE A 332 8.59 -14.18 -25.85
N ILE A 333 8.11 -13.86 -24.65
CA ILE A 333 6.70 -13.99 -24.31
C ILE A 333 5.81 -13.17 -25.26
N ALA A 334 6.18 -11.93 -25.56
CA ALA A 334 5.41 -11.06 -26.43
C ALA A 334 5.36 -11.57 -27.88
N ASN A 335 6.46 -12.08 -28.41
CA ASN A 335 6.48 -12.71 -29.73
C ASN A 335 5.64 -13.98 -29.79
N ASP A 336 5.65 -14.81 -28.73
CA ASP A 336 4.81 -15.99 -28.66
C ASP A 336 3.33 -15.60 -28.55
N VAL A 337 2.98 -14.51 -27.82
CA VAL A 337 1.60 -13.96 -27.82
C VAL A 337 1.18 -13.59 -29.23
N ILE A 338 2.01 -12.88 -30.01
CA ILE A 338 1.70 -12.56 -31.42
C ILE A 338 1.47 -13.83 -32.22
N SER A 339 2.27 -14.88 -32.04
CA SER A 339 2.09 -16.15 -32.72
C SER A 339 0.74 -16.80 -32.40
N TYR A 340 0.23 -16.63 -31.16
CA TYR A 340 -1.14 -17.05 -30.83
C TYR A 340 -2.19 -16.17 -31.49
N LEU A 341 -2.01 -14.83 -31.55
CA LEU A 341 -2.94 -13.93 -32.24
C LEU A 341 -3.07 -14.29 -33.71
N GLU A 342 -1.95 -14.60 -34.38
CA GLU A 342 -1.93 -15.10 -35.76
C GLU A 342 -2.74 -16.43 -35.91
N LYS A 343 -2.60 -17.36 -34.95
CA LYS A 343 -3.39 -18.59 -34.92
C LYS A 343 -4.90 -18.35 -34.77
N PHE A 344 -5.28 -17.38 -33.94
CA PHE A 344 -6.69 -17.00 -33.74
C PHE A 344 -7.23 -16.10 -34.86
N ASN A 345 -6.39 -15.64 -35.77
CA ASN A 345 -6.72 -14.66 -36.83
C ASN A 345 -7.35 -13.38 -36.27
N VAL A 346 -6.72 -12.82 -35.25
CA VAL A 346 -7.09 -11.55 -34.62
C VAL A 346 -5.88 -10.62 -34.59
N ASP A 347 -6.10 -9.31 -34.74
CA ASP A 347 -5.04 -8.32 -34.79
C ASP A 347 -4.67 -7.77 -33.41
N ASN A 348 -5.56 -7.92 -32.43
CA ASN A 348 -5.37 -7.38 -31.08
C ASN A 348 -5.70 -8.45 -30.04
N ILE A 349 -4.91 -8.50 -28.96
CA ILE A 349 -5.16 -9.40 -27.83
C ILE A 349 -6.52 -9.12 -27.17
N ASP A 350 -7.00 -7.89 -27.19
CA ASP A 350 -8.30 -7.50 -26.63
C ASP A 350 -9.50 -8.13 -27.37
N ASP A 351 -9.30 -8.60 -28.60
CA ASP A 351 -10.34 -9.32 -29.35
C ASP A 351 -10.62 -10.73 -28.78
N LEU A 352 -9.70 -11.23 -27.94
CA LEU A 352 -9.86 -12.51 -27.22
C LEU A 352 -10.47 -12.31 -25.83
N LEU A 353 -10.65 -11.07 -25.37
CA LEU A 353 -11.01 -10.77 -24.00
C LEU A 353 -12.42 -11.30 -23.63
N GLY A 354 -12.46 -12.19 -22.63
CA GLY A 354 -13.71 -12.79 -22.16
C GLY A 354 -14.32 -13.84 -23.08
N ARG A 355 -13.63 -14.24 -24.17
CA ARG A 355 -14.08 -15.21 -25.18
C ARG A 355 -13.86 -16.66 -24.70
N ALA A 356 -14.48 -17.01 -23.55
CA ALA A 356 -14.35 -18.34 -22.96
C ALA A 356 -14.84 -19.49 -23.89
N ASP A 357 -15.63 -19.16 -24.91
CA ASP A 357 -16.02 -20.08 -26.00
C ASP A 357 -14.83 -20.60 -26.82
N LEU A 358 -13.69 -19.94 -26.79
CA LEU A 358 -12.46 -20.35 -27.50
C LEU A 358 -11.64 -21.38 -26.72
N LEU A 359 -12.00 -21.72 -25.48
CA LEU A 359 -11.31 -22.75 -24.70
C LEU A 359 -12.04 -24.08 -24.74
N GLY A 360 -11.33 -25.12 -25.12
CA GLY A 360 -11.76 -26.49 -24.96
C GLY A 360 -11.26 -27.11 -23.64
N LEU A 361 -11.81 -28.29 -23.28
CA LEU A 361 -11.35 -29.09 -22.15
C LEU A 361 -10.68 -30.36 -22.64
N LYS A 362 -9.50 -30.68 -22.10
CA LYS A 362 -8.76 -31.93 -22.39
C LYS A 362 -9.22 -33.13 -21.55
N ILE A 363 -10.20 -32.96 -20.66
CA ILE A 363 -10.55 -33.91 -19.61
C ILE A 363 -11.73 -34.76 -20.03
N SER A 364 -11.60 -36.07 -19.79
CA SER A 364 -12.64 -37.10 -20.00
C SER A 364 -13.56 -37.33 -18.79
N ASP A 365 -13.16 -36.89 -17.56
CA ASP A 365 -13.98 -37.03 -16.36
C ASP A 365 -15.21 -36.12 -16.43
N SER A 366 -16.40 -36.74 -16.43
CA SER A 366 -17.67 -36.05 -16.62
C SER A 366 -18.05 -35.09 -15.47
N ASN A 367 -17.59 -35.34 -14.23
CA ASN A 367 -17.91 -34.51 -13.08
C ASN A 367 -17.00 -33.28 -13.00
N LEU A 368 -15.71 -33.47 -13.21
CA LEU A 368 -14.74 -32.39 -13.26
C LEU A 368 -15.00 -31.47 -14.45
N SER A 369 -15.28 -32.05 -15.62
CA SER A 369 -15.68 -31.34 -16.84
C SER A 369 -16.90 -30.41 -16.60
N LYS A 370 -17.98 -30.93 -15.96
CA LYS A 370 -19.15 -30.11 -15.61
C LYS A 370 -18.82 -28.93 -14.66
N SER A 371 -17.91 -29.14 -13.73
CA SER A 371 -17.48 -28.09 -12.83
C SER A 371 -16.66 -27.02 -13.55
N LEU A 372 -15.77 -27.43 -14.45
CA LEU A 372 -14.94 -26.51 -15.25
C LEU A 372 -15.76 -25.76 -16.31
N HIS A 373 -16.85 -26.29 -16.82
CA HIS A 373 -17.76 -25.55 -17.71
C HIS A 373 -18.30 -24.24 -17.07
N LYS A 374 -18.42 -24.17 -15.75
CA LYS A 374 -18.81 -22.92 -15.07
C LYS A 374 -17.76 -21.81 -15.20
N ILE A 375 -16.47 -22.18 -15.31
CA ILE A 375 -15.36 -21.26 -15.56
C ILE A 375 -15.42 -20.76 -17.00
N LEU A 376 -15.82 -21.63 -17.93
CA LEU A 376 -15.88 -21.37 -19.37
C LEU A 376 -17.21 -20.75 -19.83
N MET A 377 -18.03 -20.25 -18.93
CA MET A 377 -19.24 -19.51 -19.32
C MET A 377 -18.83 -18.23 -20.08
N ASN A 378 -19.33 -18.09 -21.30
CA ASN A 378 -19.05 -16.91 -22.10
C ASN A 378 -19.90 -15.73 -21.64
N PHE A 379 -19.23 -14.66 -21.23
CA PHE A 379 -19.83 -13.38 -20.89
C PHE A 379 -19.20 -12.29 -21.77
N SER A 380 -19.92 -11.89 -22.81
CA SER A 380 -19.46 -10.82 -23.70
C SER A 380 -19.38 -9.48 -22.97
N ILE A 381 -18.37 -8.70 -23.31
CA ILE A 381 -18.21 -7.32 -22.84
C ILE A 381 -18.94 -6.43 -23.86
N GLU A 382 -20.04 -5.79 -23.42
CA GLU A 382 -20.83 -4.90 -24.27
C GLU A 382 -20.16 -3.53 -24.46
N GLU A 383 -19.49 -3.04 -23.42
CA GLU A 383 -18.81 -1.74 -23.43
C GLU A 383 -17.32 -1.91 -23.11
N LYS A 384 -16.45 -1.32 -23.94
CA LYS A 384 -15.01 -1.28 -23.69
C LYS A 384 -14.68 -0.29 -22.56
N HIS A 385 -13.58 -0.54 -21.85
CA HIS A 385 -13.07 0.37 -20.82
C HIS A 385 -12.75 1.75 -21.45
N PRO A 386 -13.30 2.87 -20.92
CA PRO A 386 -13.18 4.19 -21.56
C PRO A 386 -11.80 4.85 -21.38
N GLY A 387 -10.84 4.16 -20.76
CA GLY A 387 -9.62 4.76 -20.26
C GLY A 387 -9.77 5.24 -18.80
N PHE A 388 -8.67 5.58 -18.16
CA PHE A 388 -8.70 6.10 -16.79
C PHE A 388 -9.25 7.54 -16.78
N ILE A 389 -10.24 7.75 -15.91
CA ILE A 389 -10.86 9.06 -15.75
C ILE A 389 -10.16 9.79 -14.60
N ARG A 390 -9.65 10.99 -14.90
CA ARG A 390 -9.05 11.85 -13.88
C ARG A 390 -10.04 12.10 -12.74
N HIS A 391 -9.58 11.86 -11.51
CA HIS A 391 -10.40 12.07 -10.31
C HIS A 391 -10.76 13.55 -10.13
N SER A 392 -11.98 13.82 -9.70
CA SER A 392 -12.44 15.16 -9.34
C SER A 392 -12.50 15.30 -7.83
N GLU A 393 -11.49 15.94 -7.26
CA GLU A 393 -11.44 16.27 -5.84
C GLU A 393 -12.52 17.29 -5.44
N GLY A 394 -12.85 17.38 -4.16
CA GLY A 394 -13.85 18.30 -3.62
C GLY A 394 -13.55 19.78 -3.94
N ARG A 395 -14.59 20.60 -4.07
CA ARG A 395 -14.49 22.01 -4.44
C ARG A 395 -13.61 22.82 -3.48
N LEU A 396 -13.76 22.59 -2.16
CA LEU A 396 -12.96 23.27 -1.14
C LEU A 396 -11.48 22.89 -1.25
N SER A 397 -11.19 21.59 -1.43
CA SER A 397 -9.82 21.09 -1.60
C SER A 397 -9.12 21.76 -2.80
N ARG A 398 -9.78 21.81 -3.96
CA ARG A 398 -9.25 22.49 -5.18
C ARG A 398 -8.95 23.97 -4.93
N ARG A 399 -9.89 24.67 -4.28
CA ARG A 399 -9.75 26.10 -4.01
C ARG A 399 -8.56 26.39 -3.11
N ILE A 400 -8.48 25.70 -1.96
CA ILE A 400 -7.36 25.86 -1.02
C ILE A 400 -6.04 25.50 -1.71
N THR A 401 -5.97 24.39 -2.44
CA THR A 401 -4.76 23.97 -3.15
C THR A 401 -4.29 25.05 -4.13
N SER A 402 -5.20 25.61 -4.94
CA SER A 402 -4.86 26.67 -5.89
C SER A 402 -4.29 27.92 -5.21
N GLU A 403 -4.87 28.35 -4.08
CA GLU A 403 -4.39 29.51 -3.31
C GLU A 403 -3.01 29.24 -2.69
N VAL A 404 -2.81 28.03 -2.11
CA VAL A 404 -1.51 27.63 -1.52
C VAL A 404 -0.43 27.60 -2.60
N ILE A 405 -0.67 26.93 -3.72
CA ILE A 405 0.31 26.80 -4.80
C ILE A 405 0.72 28.18 -5.33
N LYS A 406 -0.26 29.05 -5.58
CA LYS A 406 0.01 30.42 -6.01
C LYS A 406 0.87 31.21 -5.03
N SER A 407 0.61 31.06 -3.72
CA SER A 407 1.41 31.73 -2.69
C SER A 407 2.84 31.19 -2.63
N VAL A 408 3.01 29.87 -2.74
CA VAL A 408 4.33 29.22 -2.70
C VAL A 408 5.15 29.55 -3.94
N GLU A 409 4.53 29.55 -5.12
CA GLU A 409 5.19 29.96 -6.37
C GLU A 409 5.68 31.41 -6.33
N ASN A 410 4.91 32.29 -5.66
CA ASN A 410 5.27 33.69 -5.43
C ASN A 410 6.17 33.91 -4.19
N GLU A 411 6.63 32.87 -3.53
CA GLU A 411 7.50 32.91 -2.34
C GLU A 411 6.90 33.71 -1.19
N GLN A 412 5.60 33.54 -0.95
CA GLN A 412 4.84 34.26 0.08
C GLN A 412 4.30 33.29 1.13
N LYS A 413 4.47 33.66 2.41
CA LYS A 413 3.71 33.03 3.50
C LYS A 413 2.23 33.34 3.30
N SER A 414 1.36 32.37 3.54
CA SER A 414 -0.07 32.58 3.38
C SER A 414 -0.87 32.15 4.61
N PHE A 415 -1.97 32.85 4.82
CA PHE A 415 -3.00 32.52 5.78
C PHE A 415 -4.34 32.44 5.03
N ILE A 416 -4.93 31.24 5.03
CA ILE A 416 -6.15 30.94 4.30
C ILE A 416 -7.23 30.56 5.30
N GLN A 417 -8.46 31.07 5.11
CA GLN A 417 -9.55 30.81 6.03
C GLN A 417 -10.83 30.43 5.29
N TYR A 418 -11.44 29.29 5.71
CA TYR A 418 -12.70 28.80 5.16
C TYR A 418 -13.57 28.10 6.20
N PRO A 419 -14.89 28.07 6.03
CA PRO A 419 -15.74 27.07 6.66
C PRO A 419 -15.46 25.69 6.06
N ILE A 420 -15.68 24.65 6.85
CA ILE A 420 -15.53 23.25 6.42
C ILE A 420 -16.75 22.45 6.87
N ALA A 421 -17.19 21.51 6.03
CA ALA A 421 -18.28 20.59 6.31
C ALA A 421 -17.80 19.14 6.25
N ASN A 422 -18.59 18.21 6.78
CA ASN A 422 -18.21 16.78 6.84
C ASN A 422 -18.06 16.12 5.46
N GLU A 423 -18.60 16.72 4.41
CA GLU A 423 -18.39 16.29 3.01
C GLU A 423 -17.01 16.67 2.46
N ASP A 424 -16.31 17.62 3.09
CA ASP A 424 -14.97 18.04 2.71
C ASP A 424 -13.94 17.05 3.28
N ARG A 425 -13.63 16.03 2.49
CA ARG A 425 -12.71 14.94 2.86
C ARG A 425 -11.29 15.20 2.36
N SER A 426 -10.31 14.58 2.99
CA SER A 426 -8.90 14.51 2.57
C SER A 426 -8.26 15.89 2.34
N ILE A 427 -8.71 16.92 3.09
CA ILE A 427 -8.11 18.26 3.04
C ILE A 427 -6.64 18.17 3.45
N GLY A 428 -5.76 18.69 2.61
CA GLY A 428 -4.30 18.59 2.76
C GLY A 428 -3.63 17.64 1.77
N ALA A 429 -4.29 16.53 1.40
CA ALA A 429 -3.73 15.53 0.50
C ALA A 429 -3.37 16.12 -0.88
N ARG A 430 -4.29 16.86 -1.50
CA ARG A 430 -4.05 17.49 -2.80
C ARG A 430 -2.95 18.55 -2.76
N ILE A 431 -2.88 19.32 -1.67
CA ILE A 431 -1.83 20.34 -1.47
C ILE A 431 -0.45 19.66 -1.48
N SER A 432 -0.29 18.60 -0.68
CA SER A 432 0.95 17.84 -0.63
C SER A 432 1.30 17.20 -1.96
N GLY A 433 0.31 16.65 -2.67
CA GLY A 433 0.50 16.09 -4.00
C GLY A 433 1.04 17.14 -4.98
N GLU A 434 0.40 18.30 -5.10
CA GLU A 434 0.85 19.39 -5.99
C GLU A 434 2.24 19.94 -5.61
N ILE A 435 2.49 20.16 -4.32
CA ILE A 435 3.80 20.64 -3.83
C ILE A 435 4.90 19.66 -4.24
N THR A 436 4.65 18.35 -4.07
CA THR A 436 5.66 17.32 -4.36
C THR A 436 5.86 17.15 -5.87
N LEU A 437 4.78 17.03 -6.64
CA LEU A 437 4.82 16.85 -8.09
C LEU A 437 5.45 18.04 -8.82
N LYS A 438 5.27 19.26 -8.30
CA LYS A 438 5.86 20.49 -8.85
C LYS A 438 7.25 20.81 -8.28
N ASN A 439 7.83 19.95 -7.44
CA ASN A 439 9.13 20.16 -6.78
C ASN A 439 9.18 21.48 -5.94
N LEU A 440 8.07 21.84 -5.29
CA LEU A 440 7.96 23.05 -4.47
C LEU A 440 8.26 22.82 -2.99
N SER A 441 8.79 21.64 -2.63
CA SER A 441 9.02 21.23 -1.23
C SER A 441 9.88 22.20 -0.43
N THR A 442 10.98 22.68 -1.01
CA THR A 442 11.86 23.66 -0.34
C THR A 442 11.17 25.00 -0.18
N LYS A 443 10.42 25.45 -1.18
CA LYS A 443 9.72 26.73 -1.14
C LYS A 443 8.62 26.77 -0.09
N ILE A 444 7.82 25.72 0.06
CA ILE A 444 6.76 25.67 1.10
C ILE A 444 7.33 25.65 2.52
N ILE A 445 8.52 25.08 2.74
CA ILE A 445 9.19 25.11 4.04
C ILE A 445 9.66 26.53 4.37
N GLN A 446 10.21 27.24 3.40
CA GLN A 446 10.67 28.63 3.57
C GLN A 446 9.50 29.61 3.69
N HIS A 447 8.39 29.34 3.02
CA HIS A 447 7.18 30.17 2.97
C HIS A 447 5.95 29.36 3.43
N PRO A 448 5.88 28.98 4.72
CA PRO A 448 4.83 28.09 5.22
C PRO A 448 3.44 28.71 5.11
N THR A 449 2.46 27.85 4.87
CA THR A 449 1.05 28.18 4.78
C THR A 449 0.32 27.73 6.04
N THR A 450 -0.54 28.62 6.58
CA THR A 450 -1.50 28.27 7.62
C THR A 450 -2.91 28.29 7.03
N ILE A 451 -3.61 27.17 7.17
CA ILE A 451 -5.00 26.98 6.70
C ILE A 451 -5.88 26.85 7.92
N SER A 452 -6.71 27.89 8.19
CA SER A 452 -7.64 27.95 9.32
C SER A 452 -9.05 27.60 8.86
N LEU A 453 -9.60 26.53 9.44
CA LEU A 453 -10.92 26.00 9.05
C LEU A 453 -11.84 26.03 10.27
N SER A 454 -13.16 26.25 10.03
CA SER A 454 -14.17 26.26 11.09
C SER A 454 -15.37 25.40 10.70
N GLY A 455 -15.74 24.45 11.57
CA GLY A 455 -16.84 23.51 11.34
C GLY A 455 -16.49 22.07 11.64
N ALA A 456 -17.09 21.12 10.90
CA ALA A 456 -16.84 19.69 11.03
C ALA A 456 -16.05 19.18 9.80
N ALA A 457 -14.81 18.79 9.98
CA ALA A 457 -14.01 18.24 8.90
C ALA A 457 -14.42 16.78 8.60
N GLY A 458 -14.44 16.42 7.33
CA GLY A 458 -14.66 15.05 6.87
C GLY A 458 -13.47 14.13 7.16
N GLN A 459 -13.56 12.88 6.67
CA GLN A 459 -12.53 11.85 6.85
C GLN A 459 -11.19 12.29 6.23
N SER A 460 -10.09 11.76 6.80
CA SER A 460 -8.71 11.98 6.32
C SER A 460 -8.27 13.45 6.31
N PHE A 461 -8.75 14.24 7.27
CA PHE A 461 -8.28 15.62 7.45
C PHE A 461 -6.78 15.64 7.75
N GLY A 462 -6.00 16.35 6.94
CA GLY A 462 -4.54 16.39 7.04
C GLY A 462 -3.82 15.12 6.55
N ALA A 463 -4.49 14.26 5.77
CA ALA A 463 -3.84 13.10 5.19
C ALA A 463 -2.67 13.52 4.28
N PHE A 464 -1.54 12.84 4.42
CA PHE A 464 -0.30 13.00 3.64
C PHE A 464 0.32 14.40 3.67
N ILE A 465 -0.06 15.27 4.62
CA ILE A 465 0.58 16.60 4.69
C ILE A 465 2.08 16.47 5.00
N ARG A 466 2.81 17.50 4.63
CA ARG A 466 4.26 17.61 4.72
C ARG A 466 4.69 18.93 5.36
N ASP A 467 5.98 19.09 5.62
CA ASP A 467 6.53 20.31 6.19
C ASP A 467 6.13 21.56 5.39
N GLY A 468 5.89 22.64 6.13
CA GLY A 468 5.41 23.92 5.60
C GLY A 468 3.89 24.06 5.54
N ILE A 469 3.11 22.98 5.75
CA ILE A 469 1.64 23.00 5.77
C ILE A 469 1.15 22.93 7.22
N ASN A 470 0.41 23.96 7.67
CA ASN A 470 -0.17 24.02 9.00
C ASN A 470 -1.71 24.09 8.91
N LEU A 471 -2.40 23.07 9.41
CA LEU A 471 -3.86 22.99 9.45
C LEU A 471 -4.35 23.34 10.85
N LYS A 472 -5.28 24.28 10.95
CA LYS A 472 -5.96 24.64 12.20
C LYS A 472 -7.46 24.47 12.01
N LEU A 473 -8.08 23.63 12.82
CA LEU A 473 -9.52 23.41 12.82
C LEU A 473 -10.15 23.91 14.13
N THR A 474 -11.10 24.82 14.02
CA THR A 474 -12.01 25.18 15.12
C THR A 474 -13.31 24.40 14.93
N GLY A 475 -13.45 23.29 15.66
CA GLY A 475 -14.55 22.35 15.48
C GLY A 475 -14.14 20.92 15.80
N ASN A 476 -14.66 19.96 15.05
CA ASN A 476 -14.34 18.54 15.21
C ASN A 476 -14.01 17.91 13.84
N ALA A 477 -13.27 16.82 13.88
CA ALA A 477 -12.90 16.06 12.69
C ALA A 477 -13.41 14.62 12.75
N ASN A 478 -13.61 14.01 11.59
CA ASN A 478 -13.98 12.61 11.44
C ASN A 478 -12.72 11.71 11.58
N ASP A 479 -12.80 10.46 11.11
CA ASP A 479 -11.74 9.47 11.21
C ASP A 479 -10.51 9.82 10.35
N TYR A 480 -9.38 9.19 10.66
CA TYR A 480 -8.13 9.20 9.87
C TYR A 480 -7.39 10.55 9.81
N VAL A 481 -7.57 11.41 10.81
CA VAL A 481 -6.83 12.68 10.87
C VAL A 481 -5.31 12.42 10.86
N GLY A 482 -4.58 13.11 10.00
CA GLY A 482 -3.12 12.99 9.87
C GLY A 482 -2.64 11.62 9.34
N LYS A 483 -3.51 10.85 8.67
CA LYS A 483 -3.13 9.59 8.02
C LYS A 483 -1.96 9.82 7.07
N GLY A 484 -0.85 9.09 7.28
CA GLY A 484 0.33 9.18 6.41
C GLY A 484 0.99 10.55 6.36
N MET A 485 0.74 11.44 7.36
CA MET A 485 1.45 12.71 7.40
C MET A 485 2.96 12.49 7.57
N ALA A 486 3.76 13.33 6.91
CA ALA A 486 5.21 13.23 6.91
C ALA A 486 5.89 14.52 7.44
N GLY A 487 5.10 15.50 7.84
CA GLY A 487 5.58 16.78 8.36
C GLY A 487 4.41 17.74 8.60
N GLY A 488 4.72 19.01 8.85
CA GLY A 488 3.74 20.05 9.11
C GLY A 488 3.05 19.95 10.47
N SER A 489 1.92 20.64 10.63
CA SER A 489 1.19 20.58 11.90
C SER A 489 -0.33 20.57 11.71
N ILE A 490 -1.03 19.83 12.60
CA ILE A 490 -2.48 19.82 12.72
C ILE A 490 -2.87 20.25 14.13
N THR A 491 -3.78 21.23 14.24
CA THR A 491 -4.32 21.69 15.51
C THR A 491 -5.85 21.63 15.47
N ILE A 492 -6.48 20.94 16.42
CA ILE A 492 -7.95 20.86 16.53
C ILE A 492 -8.40 21.41 17.86
N ILE A 493 -9.30 22.41 17.81
CA ILE A 493 -9.86 23.10 18.95
C ILE A 493 -11.39 22.97 18.88
N PRO A 494 -12.05 22.20 19.75
CA PRO A 494 -13.49 22.03 19.73
C PRO A 494 -14.24 23.37 19.93
N GLN A 495 -15.36 23.55 19.20
CA GLN A 495 -16.27 24.67 19.42
C GLN A 495 -17.15 24.44 20.67
N GLY A 496 -17.49 25.52 21.41
CA GLY A 496 -18.47 25.46 22.50
C GLY A 496 -17.93 24.93 23.83
N ARG A 497 -16.68 25.12 24.14
CA ARG A 497 -15.90 24.58 25.27
C ARG A 497 -16.35 25.03 26.68
N LYS A 498 -17.67 25.02 26.98
CA LYS A 498 -18.19 25.24 28.35
C LYS A 498 -18.73 23.96 29.00
N MET A 499 -18.54 22.78 28.39
CA MET A 499 -19.00 21.52 28.98
C MET A 499 -17.93 20.92 29.89
N LYS A 500 -18.27 20.66 31.15
CA LYS A 500 -17.46 19.86 32.08
C LYS A 500 -17.47 18.41 31.55
N GLY A 501 -16.34 17.92 31.05
CA GLY A 501 -16.19 16.53 30.61
C GLY A 501 -15.28 16.40 29.38
N ALA A 502 -14.88 15.16 29.07
CA ALA A 502 -14.07 14.87 27.90
C ALA A 502 -14.88 15.10 26.61
N TYR A 503 -14.43 16.00 25.76
CA TYR A 503 -15.05 16.28 24.47
C TYR A 503 -14.41 15.44 23.37
N HIS A 504 -15.21 14.73 22.59
CA HIS A 504 -14.75 14.00 21.42
C HIS A 504 -14.46 14.99 20.29
N ALA A 505 -13.16 15.18 20.00
CA ALA A 505 -12.70 16.19 19.05
C ALA A 505 -12.36 15.59 17.68
N ALA A 506 -12.01 14.30 17.61
CA ALA A 506 -11.73 13.60 16.38
C ALA A 506 -12.11 12.12 16.49
N GLY A 507 -12.34 11.48 15.34
CA GLY A 507 -12.75 10.08 15.24
C GLY A 507 -11.61 9.09 15.48
N ASN A 508 -11.65 7.96 14.75
CA ASN A 508 -10.75 6.83 14.92
C ASN A 508 -9.48 6.95 14.05
N THR A 509 -8.46 6.14 14.37
CA THR A 509 -7.30 5.86 13.51
C THR A 509 -6.50 7.13 13.17
N ILE A 510 -6.32 7.98 14.17
CA ILE A 510 -5.60 9.25 14.07
C ILE A 510 -4.10 8.98 13.99
N LEU A 511 -3.35 9.68 13.11
CA LEU A 511 -1.92 9.51 12.82
C LEU A 511 -1.55 8.13 12.27
N TYR A 512 -2.47 7.43 11.63
CA TYR A 512 -2.19 6.12 11.04
C TYR A 512 -1.03 6.19 10.03
N GLY A 513 0.05 5.45 10.33
CA GLY A 513 1.21 5.39 9.46
C GLY A 513 1.92 6.73 9.25
N ALA A 514 1.78 7.68 10.17
CA ALA A 514 2.46 8.97 10.11
C ALA A 514 3.97 8.79 10.33
N THR A 515 4.79 9.46 9.51
CA THR A 515 6.26 9.38 9.53
C THR A 515 6.92 10.65 10.08
N GLY A 516 6.13 11.71 10.32
CA GLY A 516 6.61 12.98 10.86
C GLY A 516 5.47 13.96 11.08
N GLY A 517 5.81 15.16 11.54
CA GLY A 517 4.86 16.23 11.84
C GLY A 517 4.33 16.25 13.27
N GLN A 518 3.43 17.17 13.56
CA GLN A 518 2.90 17.42 14.90
C GLN A 518 1.37 17.52 14.89
N LEU A 519 0.72 16.86 15.85
CA LEU A 519 -0.73 16.90 16.06
C LEU A 519 -1.07 17.36 17.49
N PHE A 520 -1.93 18.35 17.63
CA PHE A 520 -2.41 18.86 18.92
C PHE A 520 -3.94 18.92 18.92
N ILE A 521 -4.58 18.10 19.75
CA ILE A 521 -6.05 18.04 19.85
C ILE A 521 -6.48 18.33 21.28
N ALA A 522 -7.21 19.43 21.49
CA ALA A 522 -7.78 19.79 22.78
C ALA A 522 -9.09 19.03 23.03
N GLY A 523 -9.01 17.70 23.14
CA GLY A 523 -10.12 16.80 23.36
C GLY A 523 -9.70 15.35 23.27
N THR A 524 -10.66 14.43 23.42
CA THR A 524 -10.45 13.00 23.27
C THR A 524 -10.57 12.59 21.80
N VAL A 525 -9.92 11.48 21.46
CA VAL A 525 -9.98 10.86 20.14
C VAL A 525 -10.50 9.42 20.23
N GLY A 526 -10.91 8.88 19.11
CA GLY A 526 -11.44 7.52 19.01
C GLY A 526 -10.40 6.43 19.18
N GLN A 527 -10.69 5.25 18.62
CA GLN A 527 -9.82 4.07 18.69
C GLN A 527 -8.60 4.23 17.76
N ARG A 528 -7.52 3.49 18.06
CA ARG A 528 -6.30 3.39 17.24
C ARG A 528 -5.56 4.71 17.05
N PHE A 529 -5.52 5.54 18.09
CA PHE A 529 -4.66 6.73 18.09
C PHE A 529 -3.20 6.33 17.97
N GLY A 530 -2.48 6.86 16.98
CA GLY A 530 -1.05 6.58 16.75
C GLY A 530 -0.74 5.16 16.24
N VAL A 531 -1.74 4.42 15.75
CA VAL A 531 -1.51 3.10 15.14
C VAL A 531 -0.48 3.21 14.02
N ARG A 532 0.57 2.37 14.09
CA ARG A 532 1.67 2.39 13.11
C ARG A 532 2.35 3.77 12.94
N ASN A 533 2.26 4.65 13.93
CA ASN A 533 3.05 5.87 13.94
C ASN A 533 4.54 5.54 13.99
N SER A 534 5.35 6.19 13.16
CA SER A 534 6.80 5.94 13.08
C SER A 534 7.66 7.21 13.26
N GLY A 535 7.03 8.40 13.43
CA GLY A 535 7.82 9.62 13.59
C GLY A 535 7.03 10.87 13.98
N ALA A 536 5.71 10.84 13.93
CA ALA A 536 4.90 12.01 14.31
C ALA A 536 4.81 12.18 15.83
N ILE A 537 4.65 13.44 16.25
CA ILE A 537 4.33 13.83 17.63
C ILE A 537 2.82 14.07 17.73
N GLY A 538 2.15 13.44 18.70
CA GLY A 538 0.72 13.61 18.92
C GLY A 538 0.40 13.89 20.38
N VAL A 539 -0.39 14.96 20.67
CA VAL A 539 -0.88 15.29 22.01
C VAL A 539 -2.40 15.34 21.99
N VAL A 540 -3.04 14.49 22.82
CA VAL A 540 -4.51 14.38 22.95
C VAL A 540 -4.93 14.36 24.42
N GLU A 541 -6.19 14.70 24.71
CA GLU A 541 -6.72 14.72 26.09
C GLU A 541 -7.38 13.38 26.51
N GLY A 542 -7.17 12.32 25.73
CA GLY A 542 -7.63 10.95 25.97
C GLY A 542 -7.83 10.21 24.66
N CYS A 543 -7.78 8.87 24.70
CA CYS A 543 -8.05 8.03 23.54
C CYS A 543 -8.81 6.76 23.93
N SER A 544 -9.54 6.20 22.96
CA SER A 544 -10.24 4.93 23.11
C SER A 544 -9.28 3.73 22.95
N ALA A 545 -9.80 2.53 22.68
CA ALA A 545 -9.02 1.29 22.60
C ALA A 545 -7.94 1.31 21.48
N HIS A 546 -6.92 0.47 21.65
CA HIS A 546 -5.85 0.24 20.67
C HIS A 546 -4.93 1.44 20.40
N GLY A 547 -4.80 2.39 21.35
CA GLY A 547 -3.83 3.47 21.22
C GLY A 547 -2.40 2.94 21.12
N ALA A 548 -1.53 3.58 20.31
CA ALA A 548 -0.14 3.20 20.05
C ALA A 548 0.07 1.77 19.49
N GLU A 549 -0.97 1.14 18.92
CA GLU A 549 -0.89 -0.21 18.37
C GLU A 549 0.13 -0.27 17.22
N TYR A 550 1.09 -1.22 17.28
CA TYR A 550 2.18 -1.38 16.31
C TYR A 550 3.01 -0.09 16.02
N MET A 551 3.08 0.82 16.96
CA MET A 551 3.91 2.02 16.83
C MET A 551 5.40 1.64 16.77
N THR A 552 6.16 2.29 15.90
CA THR A 552 7.59 2.02 15.66
C THR A 552 8.49 3.24 15.93
N GLY A 553 7.92 4.44 16.09
CA GLY A 553 8.68 5.68 16.34
C GLY A 553 7.77 6.86 16.64
N GLY A 554 8.35 8.02 16.92
CA GLY A 554 7.63 9.24 17.30
C GLY A 554 7.25 9.29 18.77
N THR A 555 6.50 10.33 19.17
CA THR A 555 6.09 10.57 20.57
C THR A 555 4.59 10.81 20.66
N LEU A 556 3.89 10.05 21.49
CA LEU A 556 2.47 10.25 21.78
C LEU A 556 2.29 10.67 23.25
N ILE A 557 1.45 11.67 23.50
CA ILE A 557 1.08 12.12 24.84
C ILE A 557 -0.43 12.03 25.00
N VAL A 558 -0.88 11.29 26.03
CA VAL A 558 -2.29 11.15 26.37
C VAL A 558 -2.53 11.74 27.76
N LEU A 559 -3.23 12.88 27.81
CA LEU A 559 -3.46 13.68 29.01
C LEU A 559 -4.72 13.25 29.79
N GLY A 560 -5.30 12.11 29.45
CA GLY A 560 -6.53 11.59 30.07
C GLY A 560 -6.60 10.07 30.00
N SER A 561 -7.83 9.54 29.95
CA SER A 561 -8.06 8.09 29.91
C SER A 561 -7.60 7.45 28.61
N ILE A 562 -7.20 6.18 28.72
CA ILE A 562 -6.95 5.28 27.60
C ILE A 562 -7.97 4.13 27.60
N GLY A 563 -8.22 3.56 26.41
CA GLY A 563 -9.03 2.35 26.28
C GLY A 563 -8.20 1.07 26.29
N PHE A 564 -8.86 -0.10 26.12
CA PHE A 564 -8.23 -1.42 26.15
C PHE A 564 -7.17 -1.61 25.04
N ASN A 565 -6.26 -2.54 25.26
CA ASN A 565 -5.20 -2.94 24.33
C ASN A 565 -4.24 -1.80 23.96
N PHE A 566 -4.01 -0.86 24.86
CA PHE A 566 -3.03 0.19 24.63
C PHE A 566 -1.62 -0.38 24.46
N GLY A 567 -0.89 0.07 23.46
CA GLY A 567 0.50 -0.33 23.18
C GLY A 567 0.66 -1.71 22.54
N ALA A 568 -0.42 -2.35 22.08
CA ALA A 568 -0.34 -3.70 21.49
C ALA A 568 0.67 -3.75 20.33
N GLY A 569 1.67 -4.64 20.43
CA GLY A 569 2.69 -4.82 19.40
C GLY A 569 3.59 -3.59 19.14
N MET A 570 3.62 -2.61 20.03
CA MET A 570 4.50 -1.44 19.94
C MET A 570 5.96 -1.90 20.06
N THR A 571 6.81 -1.54 19.09
CA THR A 571 8.22 -1.95 19.03
C THR A 571 9.20 -0.79 19.13
N GLY A 572 8.73 0.45 18.99
CA GLY A 572 9.59 1.64 19.08
C GLY A 572 8.76 2.90 19.31
N GLY A 573 9.45 4.02 19.44
CA GLY A 573 8.84 5.30 19.83
C GLY A 573 8.53 5.40 21.32
N LYS A 574 7.84 6.45 21.72
CA LYS A 574 7.53 6.78 23.11
C LYS A 574 6.06 7.16 23.26
N ALA A 575 5.37 6.57 24.25
CA ALA A 575 4.05 7.05 24.65
C ALA A 575 4.06 7.43 26.13
N ILE A 576 3.75 8.70 26.44
CA ILE A 576 3.64 9.25 27.80
C ILE A 576 2.15 9.38 28.12
N VAL A 577 1.68 8.61 29.09
CA VAL A 577 0.25 8.45 29.39
C VAL A 577 -0.06 8.83 30.83
N LEU A 578 -1.12 9.64 31.02
CA LEU A 578 -1.65 9.92 32.35
C LEU A 578 -2.23 8.64 32.97
N ASN A 579 -1.65 8.17 34.09
CA ASN A 579 -1.96 6.88 34.72
C ASN A 579 -2.92 6.97 35.93
N THR A 580 -3.62 8.08 36.08
CA THR A 580 -4.53 8.33 37.21
C THR A 580 -5.88 7.60 37.07
N GLN A 581 -6.10 6.89 35.98
CA GLN A 581 -7.30 6.10 35.72
C GLN A 581 -7.37 4.88 36.65
N LYS A 582 -8.54 4.64 37.25
CA LYS A 582 -8.75 3.47 38.10
C LYS A 582 -8.48 2.19 37.32
N ASN A 583 -7.75 1.26 37.92
CA ASN A 583 -7.36 -0.03 37.30
C ASN A 583 -6.57 0.14 35.98
N PHE A 584 -5.67 1.12 35.89
CA PHE A 584 -4.90 1.47 34.70
C PHE A 584 -4.29 0.25 33.98
N LYS A 585 -3.75 -0.74 34.73
CA LYS A 585 -3.13 -1.95 34.15
C LYS A 585 -4.04 -2.77 33.25
N GLN A 586 -5.35 -2.78 33.48
CA GLN A 586 -6.29 -3.58 32.68
C GLN A 586 -6.47 -3.05 31.24
N TYR A 587 -6.07 -1.80 30.97
CA TYR A 587 -6.16 -1.17 29.66
C TYR A 587 -4.92 -1.42 28.80
N ILE A 588 -3.84 -1.93 29.40
CA ILE A 588 -2.55 -2.17 28.73
C ILE A 588 -2.58 -3.55 28.08
N SER A 589 -2.10 -3.63 26.83
CA SER A 589 -1.97 -4.92 26.13
C SER A 589 -0.87 -5.79 26.79
N GLU A 590 -1.06 -7.10 26.80
CA GLU A 590 -0.03 -8.08 27.20
C GLU A 590 1.23 -8.03 26.31
N THR A 591 1.08 -7.56 25.07
CA THR A 591 2.20 -7.40 24.10
C THR A 591 2.77 -5.98 24.08
N ALA A 592 2.30 -5.09 24.97
CA ALA A 592 2.86 -3.74 25.08
C ALA A 592 4.26 -3.77 25.73
N PRO A 593 5.14 -2.81 25.40
CA PRO A 593 6.38 -2.65 26.15
C PRO A 593 6.09 -2.40 27.65
N GLU A 594 6.99 -2.87 28.49
CA GLU A 594 6.90 -2.57 29.92
C GLU A 594 6.97 -1.05 30.14
N TYR A 595 6.02 -0.51 30.91
CA TYR A 595 6.02 0.92 31.21
C TYR A 595 6.88 1.26 32.42
N LYS A 596 7.46 2.46 32.38
CA LYS A 596 8.40 3.00 33.39
C LYS A 596 7.91 4.33 33.94
N ASN A 597 8.50 4.77 35.02
CA ASN A 597 8.33 6.14 35.51
C ASN A 597 9.04 7.13 34.59
N LEU A 598 8.61 8.39 34.64
CA LEU A 598 9.27 9.51 33.93
C LEU A 598 10.74 9.63 34.37
N THR A 599 11.64 9.77 33.40
CA THR A 599 12.97 10.31 33.60
C THR A 599 12.95 11.85 33.57
N ASP A 600 14.03 12.52 33.98
CA ASP A 600 14.13 13.98 33.89
C ASP A 600 14.04 14.45 32.42
N ILE A 601 14.56 13.67 31.48
CA ILE A 601 14.44 13.93 30.02
C ILE A 601 12.97 13.84 29.60
N ASP A 602 12.24 12.82 30.05
CA ASP A 602 10.81 12.67 29.75
C ASP A 602 9.99 13.83 30.32
N LYS A 603 10.32 14.30 31.52
CA LYS A 603 9.67 15.47 32.14
C LYS A 603 9.90 16.74 31.34
N LEU A 604 11.12 16.95 30.85
CA LEU A 604 11.45 18.12 30.02
C LEU A 604 10.69 18.06 28.67
N GLU A 605 10.67 16.89 28.02
CA GLU A 605 9.94 16.70 26.78
C GLU A 605 8.43 16.91 26.99
N LEU A 606 7.84 16.27 28.01
CA LEU A 606 6.44 16.43 28.36
C LEU A 606 6.10 17.91 28.64
N LYS A 607 6.93 18.61 29.41
CA LYS A 607 6.73 20.04 29.69
C LYS A 607 6.71 20.87 28.41
N THR A 608 7.72 20.69 27.56
CA THR A 608 7.83 21.42 26.29
C THR A 608 6.61 21.20 25.40
N LEU A 609 6.18 19.94 25.25
CA LEU A 609 5.03 19.60 24.42
C LEU A 609 3.70 20.07 25.02
N LEU A 610 3.56 20.10 26.35
CA LEU A 610 2.41 20.71 27.03
C LEU A 610 2.36 22.23 26.80
N GLU A 611 3.49 22.93 26.89
CA GLU A 611 3.57 24.37 26.63
C GLU A 611 3.15 24.69 25.18
N VAL A 612 3.65 23.93 24.21
CA VAL A 612 3.22 24.06 22.80
C VAL A 612 1.73 23.71 22.62
N HIS A 613 1.25 22.67 23.28
CA HIS A 613 -0.17 22.30 23.24
C HIS A 613 -1.06 23.41 23.80
N ILE A 614 -0.67 24.03 24.91
CA ILE A 614 -1.38 25.15 25.51
C ILE A 614 -1.35 26.36 24.57
N GLU A 615 -0.19 26.69 24.00
CA GLU A 615 -0.06 27.81 23.05
C GLU A 615 -1.03 27.65 21.87
N LYS A 616 -1.03 26.47 21.24
CA LYS A 616 -1.84 26.18 20.04
C LYS A 616 -3.33 26.03 20.32
N THR A 617 -3.70 25.43 21.46
CA THR A 617 -5.09 25.00 21.71
C THR A 617 -5.80 25.72 22.86
N LYS A 618 -5.06 26.39 23.74
CA LYS A 618 -5.55 26.94 25.00
C LYS A 618 -6.17 25.87 25.93
N SER A 619 -5.62 24.66 25.93
CA SER A 619 -6.12 23.51 26.70
C SER A 619 -6.12 23.79 28.21
N GLU A 620 -7.28 23.79 28.84
CA GLU A 620 -7.42 23.86 30.30
C GLU A 620 -6.88 22.61 31.00
N THR A 621 -7.05 21.43 30.37
CA THR A 621 -6.51 20.15 30.83
C THR A 621 -4.99 20.23 30.96
N ALA A 622 -4.32 20.67 29.91
CA ALA A 622 -2.88 20.80 29.89
C ALA A 622 -2.37 21.87 30.89
N ILE A 623 -3.07 23.01 31.00
CA ILE A 623 -2.75 24.07 32.01
C ILE A 623 -2.82 23.50 33.44
N ASN A 624 -3.87 22.71 33.74
CA ASN A 624 -4.04 22.13 35.08
C ASN A 624 -3.02 21.03 35.38
N ILE A 625 -2.59 20.26 34.36
CA ILE A 625 -1.53 19.27 34.49
C ILE A 625 -0.18 19.96 34.73
N LEU A 626 0.11 21.02 33.96
CA LEU A 626 1.37 21.76 34.09
C LEU A 626 1.56 22.37 35.50
N LYS A 627 0.48 22.83 36.16
CA LYS A 627 0.50 23.33 37.55
C LYS A 627 0.89 22.25 38.58
N LYS A 628 0.85 20.96 38.24
CA LYS A 628 1.15 19.81 39.09
C LYS A 628 2.52 19.19 38.80
N TYR A 629 3.45 19.97 38.23
CA TYR A 629 4.75 19.48 37.76
C TYR A 629 5.49 18.62 38.79
N ASP A 630 5.51 19.01 40.04
CA ASP A 630 6.21 18.31 41.13
C ASP A 630 5.62 16.90 41.42
N ASN A 631 4.41 16.60 40.96
CA ASN A 631 3.74 15.33 41.19
C ASN A 631 3.71 14.41 39.94
N TRP A 632 4.36 14.79 38.84
CA TRP A 632 4.29 14.06 37.59
C TRP A 632 4.81 12.60 37.66
N ASP A 633 5.80 12.34 38.52
CA ASP A 633 6.32 10.97 38.75
C ASP A 633 5.25 9.98 39.17
N ASN A 634 4.21 10.45 39.88
CA ASN A 634 3.08 9.63 40.32
C ASN A 634 1.86 9.71 39.37
N MET A 635 1.94 10.53 38.33
CA MET A 635 0.79 10.80 37.44
C MET A 635 0.95 10.22 36.05
N PHE A 636 2.17 9.94 35.61
CA PHE A 636 2.44 9.50 34.25
C PHE A 636 3.23 8.20 34.21
N SER A 637 2.99 7.43 33.15
CA SER A 637 3.76 6.25 32.78
C SER A 637 4.30 6.42 31.37
N VAL A 638 5.51 5.91 31.11
CA VAL A 638 6.18 5.94 29.81
C VAL A 638 6.26 4.54 29.25
N PHE A 639 5.70 4.33 28.05
CA PHE A 639 5.80 3.10 27.27
C PHE A 639 6.85 3.27 26.19
N GLY A 640 7.64 2.22 25.92
CA GLY A 640 8.74 2.29 24.95
C GLY A 640 9.86 3.20 25.47
N GLY A 641 10.42 3.96 24.60
CA GLY A 641 11.66 4.68 24.84
C GLY A 641 12.85 3.82 24.40
N ILE A 642 13.83 4.46 23.78
CA ILE A 642 15.09 3.80 23.42
C ILE A 642 15.68 3.26 24.73
N ALA A 643 15.86 1.93 24.84
CA ALA A 643 16.86 1.40 25.77
C ALA A 643 18.15 2.13 25.41
N GLU A 644 18.86 2.65 26.42
CA GLU A 644 20.14 3.35 26.25
C GLU A 644 21.13 2.41 25.53
N ALA A 645 21.08 2.40 24.23
CA ALA A 645 22.09 1.84 23.35
C ALA A 645 22.34 2.89 22.28
N ASP A 646 23.53 3.50 22.43
CA ASP A 646 24.17 4.45 21.50
C ASP A 646 23.72 5.91 21.57
N ASN A 647 24.22 6.59 22.60
CA ASN A 647 24.57 8.03 22.58
C ASN A 647 25.68 8.33 21.55
N ASN A 648 25.46 8.07 20.26
CA ASN A 648 26.37 8.52 19.21
C ASN A 648 25.64 8.63 17.88
N VAL A 649 24.59 9.42 17.80
CA VAL A 649 24.17 10.10 16.56
C VAL A 649 23.41 11.37 16.96
N ILE A 650 24.14 12.45 17.09
CA ILE A 650 23.63 13.82 16.89
C ILE A 650 23.91 14.21 15.44
#